data_7f4e9e4cb5692f4a5dd75e270413e7a5
#
_entry.id   7f4e9e4cb5692f4a5dd75e270413e7a5
#
_cell.length_a   1.000
_cell.length_b   1.000
_cell.length_c   1.000
_cell.angle_alpha   90.00
_cell.angle_beta   90.00
_cell.angle_gamma   90.00
#
_symmetry.space_group_name_H-M   'P 1'
#
loop_
_entity.id
_entity.type
_entity.pdbx_description
1 polymer ?
#
loop_
_entity_poly.entity_id
_entity_poly.type
_entity_poly.pdbx_seq_one_letter_code
_entity_poly.pdbx_strand_id
1 'polypeptide(L)'
;MIRPVLSLHHKWLSHALAIGSILTACSMGCSDRDYLAAKSDVFAPIKRPFQPETWVGPTLSQRSLKTLERFNLVSHDDSNWSRNYSRSETLERLQASIQHDPTPEKLYALTELAFLDSKTLLKEDKHRAALERFTLVLVYAYDYLFTPQFDYLPNPYDPQFQEICKMYNQSLEQVMRVIASDDQLKSGTTYGLQLGEQQVHVEIRFPNLGPEAEIADLRFVSDFRIQKLLRHHQTFGLGVPMIGIRNGSAGTPATEQYHPPGMSLPLTAFMKVTNKENSNPNRPVKQCLLEFHNTVDHSTIVVNQLKVPLQTDTSIPLAFLLDQPALSRPREAATTSLLNPTEAGTGLFMMEPYNPHKTPIIMVHGFWSSPMIWMNMVNDLRSFPEIRQNYQFWFYQYPTSQPFWVSATKFRTTLQNLYRNLDPQQQHQKLHQTVLVGHSMGGLLSLMQTLDSQNQMWSLISNKPFGHLKAPQHIRQNLASTVFFQPIPSIKRVVTIATPFQGSRMANDYTKWIGETLFQLPEPTDVIARQLVQDNPGLFHNTRLLTTQTSLESLKPEGNIFGFLRSARRNPQVNYHNIYGDTQSSTLIKSLASASDGVVTTSSAKSVDAHTQMVVDADHLSITDVTPTILEIRRILQADLR
;
A
#
# COMPACT_ATOMS: atom_id res chain seq x y z
N MET A 1 58.11 23.86 -16.54
CA MET A 1 57.08 23.16 -17.30
C MET A 1 56.51 22.04 -16.44
N ILE A 2 55.63 22.34 -15.51
CA ILE A 2 54.85 21.33 -14.78
C ILE A 2 53.45 21.92 -14.49
N ARG A 3 52.50 21.56 -15.32
CA ARG A 3 51.03 21.56 -15.13
C ARG A 3 50.47 21.04 -16.44
N PRO A 4 49.55 20.05 -16.53
CA PRO A 4 48.37 19.87 -15.73
C PRO A 4 48.08 18.37 -15.44
N VAL A 5 48.14 17.96 -14.19
CA VAL A 5 47.67 16.61 -13.77
C VAL A 5 46.55 16.71 -12.70
N LEU A 6 46.35 17.86 -12.10
CA LEU A 6 45.42 18.03 -10.99
C LEU A 6 43.92 18.18 -11.39
N SER A 7 43.61 18.43 -12.65
CA SER A 7 42.19 18.60 -13.06
C SER A 7 41.44 17.28 -13.31
N LEU A 8 42.11 16.19 -13.58
CA LEU A 8 41.50 14.87 -13.80
C LEU A 8 41.11 14.18 -12.49
N HIS A 9 41.88 14.37 -11.42
CA HIS A 9 41.59 13.71 -10.14
C HIS A 9 40.33 14.29 -9.44
N HIS A 10 40.04 15.57 -9.57
CA HIS A 10 38.82 16.16 -8.97
C HIS A 10 37.54 15.73 -9.66
N LYS A 11 37.54 15.50 -10.97
CA LYS A 11 36.38 14.93 -11.68
C LYS A 11 36.14 13.48 -11.29
N TRP A 12 37.21 12.70 -11.07
CA TRP A 12 37.09 11.31 -10.62
C TRP A 12 36.56 11.19 -9.19
N LEU A 13 36.98 12.04 -8.26
CA LEU A 13 36.46 12.01 -6.89
C LEU A 13 34.98 12.41 -6.80
N SER A 14 34.54 13.41 -7.55
CA SER A 14 33.12 13.82 -7.55
C SER A 14 32.20 12.77 -8.20
N HIS A 15 32.68 12.08 -9.25
CA HIS A 15 31.95 10.98 -9.87
C HIS A 15 31.97 9.71 -9.01
N ALA A 16 33.07 9.38 -8.36
CA ALA A 16 33.18 8.27 -7.42
C ALA A 16 32.29 8.48 -6.18
N LEU A 17 32.19 9.72 -5.67
CA LEU A 17 31.30 10.07 -4.55
C LEU A 17 29.83 10.04 -4.96
N ALA A 18 29.48 10.49 -6.17
CA ALA A 18 28.11 10.39 -6.68
C ALA A 18 27.71 8.93 -6.94
N ILE A 19 28.62 8.13 -7.52
CA ILE A 19 28.41 6.70 -7.76
C ILE A 19 28.38 5.93 -6.43
N GLY A 20 29.26 6.26 -5.48
CA GLY A 20 29.23 5.73 -4.12
C GLY A 20 27.93 6.05 -3.39
N SER A 21 27.43 7.27 -3.52
CA SER A 21 26.14 7.69 -2.92
C SER A 21 24.95 6.99 -3.57
N ILE A 22 24.99 6.75 -4.88
CA ILE A 22 23.94 6.00 -5.61
C ILE A 22 24.02 4.51 -5.26
N LEU A 23 25.20 3.93 -5.12
CA LEU A 23 25.37 2.55 -4.67
C LEU A 23 24.97 2.39 -3.20
N THR A 24 25.29 3.35 -2.35
CA THR A 24 24.88 3.36 -0.95
C THR A 24 23.37 3.60 -0.84
N ALA A 25 22.77 4.44 -1.69
CA ALA A 25 21.32 4.62 -1.76
C ALA A 25 20.63 3.39 -2.39
N CYS A 26 21.22 2.77 -3.42
CA CYS A 26 20.74 1.48 -3.94
C CYS A 26 20.96 0.34 -2.96
N SER A 27 22.08 0.32 -2.21
CA SER A 27 22.30 -0.66 -1.16
C SER A 27 21.50 -0.35 0.11
N MET A 28 21.25 0.93 0.46
CA MET A 28 20.36 1.31 1.57
C MET A 28 18.87 1.12 1.22
N GLY A 29 18.46 1.30 -0.04
CA GLY A 29 17.16 0.82 -0.53
C GLY A 29 17.11 -0.70 -0.67
N CYS A 30 18.23 -1.35 -0.54
CA CYS A 30 18.47 -2.76 -0.81
C CYS A 30 18.89 -3.62 0.39
N SER A 31 19.08 -3.12 1.61
CA SER A 31 19.40 -3.97 2.75
C SER A 31 18.16 -4.50 3.47
N ASP A 32 18.20 -5.75 3.72
CA ASP A 32 17.40 -6.60 4.61
C ASP A 32 15.91 -6.34 4.86
N ARG A 33 15.20 -7.45 4.75
CA ARG A 33 13.85 -7.77 5.13
C ARG A 33 13.52 -7.14 6.47
N ASP A 34 12.67 -6.26 6.63
CA ASP A 34 12.04 -5.91 7.89
C ASP A 34 11.25 -4.61 7.73
N TYR A 35 10.15 -4.69 6.94
CA TYR A 35 9.15 -3.62 6.95
C TYR A 35 8.43 -3.58 8.29
N LEU A 36 8.38 -4.73 8.99
CA LEU A 36 7.80 -4.86 10.31
C LEU A 36 8.79 -5.46 11.32
N ALA A 37 8.65 -5.03 12.57
CA ALA A 37 9.16 -5.76 13.70
C ALA A 37 7.99 -6.21 14.58
N ALA A 38 8.01 -7.47 14.99
CA ALA A 38 7.13 -7.93 16.07
C ALA A 38 7.51 -7.21 17.37
N LYS A 39 6.52 -6.78 18.12
CA LYS A 39 6.77 -6.26 19.47
C LYS A 39 7.15 -7.42 20.38
N SER A 40 8.21 -7.27 21.14
CA SER A 40 8.68 -8.28 22.09
C SER A 40 7.71 -8.56 23.24
N ASP A 41 6.74 -7.69 23.42
CA ASP A 41 5.72 -7.80 24.47
C ASP A 41 4.34 -7.55 23.88
N VAL A 42 3.60 -8.63 23.65
CA VAL A 42 2.22 -8.64 23.14
C VAL A 42 1.26 -7.88 24.08
N PHE A 43 1.60 -7.82 25.38
CA PHE A 43 0.86 -7.03 26.37
C PHE A 43 1.39 -5.59 26.50
N ALA A 44 2.33 -5.17 25.66
CA ALA A 44 2.87 -3.80 25.71
C ALA A 44 1.81 -2.69 25.61
N PRO A 45 0.71 -2.82 24.84
CA PRO A 45 -0.38 -1.84 24.87
C PRO A 45 -1.04 -1.69 26.25
N ILE A 46 -1.01 -2.76 27.07
CA ILE A 46 -1.59 -2.77 28.42
C ILE A 46 -0.56 -2.33 29.45
N LYS A 47 0.70 -2.74 29.27
CA LYS A 47 1.81 -2.43 30.21
C LYS A 47 2.38 -1.04 30.01
N ARG A 48 2.27 -0.44 28.83
CA ARG A 48 2.63 0.98 28.68
C ARG A 48 1.67 1.77 29.54
N PRO A 49 2.15 2.48 30.57
CA PRO A 49 1.34 3.51 31.18
C PRO A 49 0.87 4.37 30.01
N PHE A 50 -0.42 4.69 29.95
CA PHE A 50 -0.91 5.67 29.00
C PHE A 50 0.10 6.80 28.95
N GLN A 51 0.54 7.16 27.74
CA GLN A 51 1.35 8.35 27.58
C GLN A 51 0.63 9.51 28.28
N PRO A 52 1.32 10.52 28.80
CA PRO A 52 0.69 11.62 29.56
C PRO A 52 -0.48 12.29 28.83
N GLU A 53 -0.55 12.12 27.53
CA GLU A 53 -1.62 12.58 26.64
C GLU A 53 -2.88 11.70 26.66
N THR A 54 -2.86 10.55 27.33
CA THR A 54 -4.01 9.66 27.42
C THR A 54 -4.61 9.75 28.82
N TRP A 55 -5.77 10.34 28.91
CA TRP A 55 -6.49 10.79 30.09
C TRP A 55 -6.99 9.69 31.03
N VAL A 56 -6.88 8.41 30.71
CA VAL A 56 -7.23 7.33 31.66
C VAL A 56 -6.03 7.08 32.57
N GLY A 57 -5.94 7.84 33.62
CA GLY A 57 -4.92 7.67 34.66
C GLY A 57 -5.07 6.38 35.46
N PRO A 58 -4.15 6.06 36.34
CA PRO A 58 -4.25 4.91 37.26
C PRO A 58 -5.40 5.03 38.26
N THR A 59 -6.03 6.19 38.32
CA THR A 59 -7.14 6.51 39.21
C THR A 59 -8.36 6.94 38.41
N LEU A 60 -9.55 6.78 39.01
CA LEU A 60 -10.81 7.26 38.45
C LEU A 60 -10.77 8.76 38.16
N SER A 61 -11.43 9.16 37.10
CA SER A 61 -11.61 10.58 36.76
C SER A 61 -12.45 11.29 37.83
N GLN A 62 -12.26 12.59 37.95
CA GLN A 62 -13.03 13.42 38.93
C GLN A 62 -14.54 13.34 38.65
N ARG A 63 -14.96 13.18 37.39
CA ARG A 63 -16.37 13.02 37.05
C ARG A 63 -16.93 11.70 37.55
N SER A 64 -16.21 10.59 37.37
CA SER A 64 -16.63 9.29 37.91
C SER A 64 -16.66 9.31 39.43
N LEU A 65 -15.66 9.90 40.10
CA LEU A 65 -15.64 10.03 41.53
C LEU A 65 -16.86 10.80 42.08
N LYS A 66 -17.20 11.95 41.48
CA LYS A 66 -18.40 12.72 41.84
C LYS A 66 -19.70 11.93 41.58
N THR A 67 -19.75 11.15 40.53
CA THR A 67 -20.89 10.27 40.22
C THR A 67 -21.02 9.20 41.31
N LEU A 68 -19.93 8.52 41.65
CA LEU A 68 -19.92 7.50 42.72
C LEU A 68 -20.27 8.06 44.10
N GLU A 69 -19.81 9.26 44.42
CA GLU A 69 -20.15 9.97 45.68
C GLU A 69 -21.65 10.25 45.74
N ARG A 70 -22.26 10.75 44.65
CA ARG A 70 -23.70 11.02 44.56
C ARG A 70 -24.56 9.79 44.87
N PHE A 71 -24.04 8.59 44.61
CA PHE A 71 -24.67 7.32 44.91
C PHE A 71 -24.15 6.64 46.21
N ASN A 72 -23.44 7.37 47.05
CA ASN A 72 -22.85 6.88 48.31
C ASN A 72 -21.93 5.65 48.16
N LEU A 73 -21.30 5.50 47.00
CA LEU A 73 -20.35 4.41 46.71
C LEU A 73 -18.91 4.75 47.07
N VAL A 74 -18.61 6.03 47.12
CA VAL A 74 -17.36 6.61 47.66
C VAL A 74 -17.71 7.81 48.53
N SER A 75 -16.81 8.19 49.43
CA SER A 75 -16.91 9.42 50.23
C SER A 75 -15.69 10.28 50.00
N HIS A 76 -15.86 11.59 50.06
CA HIS A 76 -14.81 12.57 49.97
C HIS A 76 -14.66 13.31 51.28
N ASP A 77 -13.47 13.29 51.85
CA ASP A 77 -13.13 13.98 53.10
C ASP A 77 -11.88 14.83 52.88
N ASP A 78 -12.00 16.12 53.13
CA ASP A 78 -11.02 17.23 53.07
C ASP A 78 -9.92 17.24 51.99
N SER A 79 -9.61 16.15 51.34
CA SER A 79 -8.68 16.03 50.23
C SER A 79 -8.49 14.60 49.71
N ASN A 80 -9.14 13.62 50.35
CA ASN A 80 -8.97 12.21 50.02
C ASN A 80 -10.30 11.53 49.68
N TRP A 81 -10.30 10.78 48.56
CA TRP A 81 -11.40 9.90 48.20
C TRP A 81 -11.24 8.56 48.94
N SER A 82 -12.22 8.15 49.71
CA SER A 82 -12.28 6.85 50.36
C SER A 82 -13.40 6.00 49.76
N ARG A 83 -13.21 4.68 49.71
CA ARG A 83 -14.20 3.73 49.21
C ARG A 83 -15.06 3.22 50.35
N ASN A 84 -16.37 3.28 50.19
CA ASN A 84 -17.31 2.74 51.16
C ASN A 84 -17.46 1.21 51.04
N TYR A 85 -17.10 0.66 49.84
CA TYR A 85 -17.25 -0.74 49.48
C TYR A 85 -16.01 -1.26 48.74
N SER A 86 -15.87 -2.58 48.65
CA SER A 86 -14.89 -3.20 47.78
C SER A 86 -15.14 -2.84 46.31
N ARG A 87 -14.15 -3.02 45.45
CA ARG A 87 -14.28 -2.72 44.02
C ARG A 87 -15.40 -3.54 43.36
N SER A 88 -15.49 -4.83 43.66
CA SER A 88 -16.57 -5.72 43.18
C SER A 88 -17.95 -5.25 43.65
N GLU A 89 -18.11 -4.97 44.93
CA GLU A 89 -19.38 -4.46 45.47
C GLU A 89 -19.78 -3.12 44.84
N THR A 90 -18.82 -2.23 44.61
CA THR A 90 -19.08 -0.94 43.97
C THR A 90 -19.60 -1.15 42.55
N LEU A 91 -18.99 -2.07 41.80
CA LEU A 91 -19.45 -2.45 40.44
C LEU A 91 -20.86 -3.04 40.45
N GLU A 92 -21.14 -3.99 41.36
CA GLU A 92 -22.46 -4.63 41.48
C GLU A 92 -23.56 -3.62 41.83
N ARG A 93 -23.30 -2.76 42.80
CA ARG A 93 -24.25 -1.71 43.22
C ARG A 93 -24.52 -0.69 42.09
N LEU A 94 -23.47 -0.30 41.37
CA LEU A 94 -23.59 0.61 40.24
C LEU A 94 -24.35 -0.03 39.10
N GLN A 95 -24.09 -1.33 38.80
CA GLN A 95 -24.86 -2.09 37.83
C GLN A 95 -26.35 -2.18 38.19
N ALA A 96 -26.67 -2.50 39.43
CA ALA A 96 -28.04 -2.52 39.89
C ALA A 96 -28.73 -1.14 39.77
N SER A 97 -28.01 -0.06 40.09
CA SER A 97 -28.51 1.30 39.89
C SER A 97 -28.79 1.64 38.44
N ILE A 98 -27.92 1.18 37.50
CA ILE A 98 -28.07 1.39 36.04
C ILE A 98 -29.26 0.61 35.50
N GLN A 99 -29.49 -0.62 35.99
CA GLN A 99 -30.68 -1.41 35.59
C GLN A 99 -31.99 -0.71 35.91
N HIS A 100 -32.03 0.03 37.00
CA HIS A 100 -33.23 0.72 37.46
C HIS A 100 -33.39 2.11 36.84
N ASP A 101 -32.29 2.84 36.69
CA ASP A 101 -32.27 4.21 36.18
C ASP A 101 -30.94 4.44 35.41
N PRO A 102 -30.88 4.09 34.13
CA PRO A 102 -29.67 4.26 33.31
C PRO A 102 -29.45 5.75 33.01
N THR A 103 -28.25 6.25 33.32
CA THR A 103 -27.78 7.58 32.94
C THR A 103 -26.38 7.49 32.30
N PRO A 104 -26.02 8.41 31.41
CA PRO A 104 -24.68 8.43 30.79
C PRO A 104 -23.55 8.54 31.80
N GLU A 105 -23.73 9.29 32.87
CA GLU A 105 -22.72 9.46 33.94
C GLU A 105 -22.47 8.14 34.67
N LYS A 106 -23.53 7.38 34.97
CA LYS A 106 -23.41 6.07 35.60
C LYS A 106 -22.74 5.07 34.68
N LEU A 107 -23.13 5.05 33.38
CA LEU A 107 -22.53 4.18 32.36
C LEU A 107 -21.03 4.47 32.20
N TYR A 108 -20.65 5.74 32.15
CA TYR A 108 -19.26 6.14 32.10
C TYR A 108 -18.48 5.69 33.33
N ALA A 109 -18.98 6.00 34.54
CA ALA A 109 -18.32 5.64 35.79
C ALA A 109 -18.17 4.13 35.97
N LEU A 110 -19.18 3.33 35.58
CA LEU A 110 -19.09 1.87 35.57
C LEU A 110 -18.02 1.37 34.59
N THR A 111 -18.04 1.89 33.39
CA THR A 111 -17.08 1.50 32.33
C THR A 111 -15.64 1.81 32.76
N GLU A 112 -15.39 3.01 33.28
CA GLU A 112 -14.06 3.40 33.75
C GLU A 112 -13.59 2.55 34.93
N LEU A 113 -14.47 2.33 35.94
CA LEU A 113 -14.15 1.49 37.12
C LEU A 113 -13.85 0.04 36.71
N ALA A 114 -14.67 -0.56 35.84
CA ALA A 114 -14.47 -1.92 35.35
C ALA A 114 -13.18 -2.04 34.51
N PHE A 115 -12.86 -1.03 33.70
CA PHE A 115 -11.64 -0.98 32.94
C PHE A 115 -10.38 -0.89 33.81
N LEU A 116 -10.38 -0.08 34.85
CA LEU A 116 -9.28 0.00 35.82
C LEU A 116 -9.14 -1.29 36.60
N ASP A 117 -10.26 -1.93 36.94
CA ASP A 117 -10.28 -3.21 37.65
C ASP A 117 -9.71 -4.34 36.77
N SER A 118 -10.10 -4.41 35.50
CA SER A 118 -9.56 -5.39 34.55
C SER A 118 -8.04 -5.32 34.46
N LYS A 119 -7.48 -4.11 34.37
CA LYS A 119 -6.02 -3.89 34.37
C LYS A 119 -5.32 -4.34 35.63
N THR A 120 -5.97 -4.15 36.77
CA THR A 120 -5.43 -4.60 38.07
C THR A 120 -5.42 -6.12 38.13
N LEU A 121 -6.53 -6.76 37.70
CA LEU A 121 -6.66 -8.21 37.66
C LEU A 121 -5.64 -8.87 36.70
N LEU A 122 -5.35 -8.25 35.56
CA LEU A 122 -4.28 -8.73 34.67
C LEU A 122 -2.90 -8.67 35.35
N LYS A 123 -2.60 -7.62 36.08
CA LYS A 123 -1.32 -7.52 36.82
C LYS A 123 -1.21 -8.58 37.94
N GLU A 124 -2.34 -9.05 38.41
CA GLU A 124 -2.44 -10.11 39.44
C GLU A 124 -2.55 -11.51 38.83
N ASP A 125 -2.34 -11.66 37.47
CA ASP A 125 -2.49 -12.91 36.72
C ASP A 125 -3.89 -13.57 36.81
N LYS A 126 -4.91 -12.79 37.19
CA LYS A 126 -6.30 -13.24 37.28
C LYS A 126 -7.03 -13.10 35.94
N HIS A 127 -6.56 -13.83 34.92
CA HIS A 127 -6.99 -13.65 33.51
C HIS A 127 -8.50 -13.83 33.30
N ARG A 128 -9.14 -14.84 33.93
CA ARG A 128 -10.57 -15.08 33.78
C ARG A 128 -11.41 -13.93 34.31
N ALA A 129 -11.08 -13.42 35.52
CA ALA A 129 -11.77 -12.28 36.08
C ALA A 129 -11.53 -10.99 35.31
N ALA A 130 -10.33 -10.80 34.77
CA ALA A 130 -10.00 -9.69 33.89
C ALA A 130 -10.84 -9.72 32.59
N LEU A 131 -10.99 -10.91 31.96
CA LEU A 131 -11.81 -11.10 30.77
C LEU A 131 -13.28 -10.73 31.03
N GLU A 132 -13.81 -11.14 32.17
CA GLU A 132 -15.18 -10.79 32.57
C GLU A 132 -15.35 -9.26 32.73
N ARG A 133 -14.36 -8.57 33.29
CA ARG A 133 -14.37 -7.10 33.41
C ARG A 133 -14.23 -6.43 32.03
N PHE A 134 -13.38 -6.92 31.13
CA PHE A 134 -13.32 -6.40 29.78
C PHE A 134 -14.63 -6.60 29.00
N THR A 135 -15.31 -7.74 29.20
CA THR A 135 -16.64 -7.97 28.62
C THR A 135 -17.67 -6.98 29.16
N LEU A 136 -17.61 -6.69 30.46
CA LEU A 136 -18.44 -5.67 31.10
C LEU A 136 -18.20 -4.29 30.46
N VAL A 137 -16.94 -3.89 30.31
CA VAL A 137 -16.57 -2.62 29.65
C VAL A 137 -17.16 -2.53 28.26
N LEU A 138 -17.04 -3.60 27.44
CA LEU A 138 -17.57 -3.61 26.06
C LEU A 138 -19.07 -3.36 26.00
N VAL A 139 -19.82 -4.04 26.86
CA VAL A 139 -21.28 -3.92 26.89
C VAL A 139 -21.70 -2.51 27.29
N TYR A 140 -21.15 -1.98 28.38
CA TYR A 140 -21.57 -0.67 28.90
C TYR A 140 -20.97 0.52 28.13
N ALA A 141 -19.80 0.38 27.53
CA ALA A 141 -19.28 1.35 26.58
C ALA A 141 -20.15 1.42 25.32
N TYR A 142 -20.60 0.27 24.82
CA TYR A 142 -21.53 0.22 23.69
C TYR A 142 -22.86 0.88 24.02
N ASP A 143 -23.41 0.60 25.22
CA ASP A 143 -24.65 1.24 25.70
C ASP A 143 -24.47 2.76 25.82
N TYR A 144 -23.36 3.25 26.37
CA TYR A 144 -23.05 4.69 26.41
C TYR A 144 -23.01 5.34 25.02
N LEU A 145 -22.38 4.67 24.06
CA LEU A 145 -22.16 5.22 22.71
C LEU A 145 -23.41 5.18 21.82
N PHE A 146 -24.27 4.15 21.99
CA PHE A 146 -25.26 3.81 20.96
C PHE A 146 -26.69 3.59 21.47
N THR A 147 -26.95 3.70 22.78
CA THR A 147 -28.29 3.46 23.30
C THR A 147 -29.23 4.63 22.96
N PRO A 148 -30.34 4.39 22.25
CA PRO A 148 -31.28 5.43 21.86
C PRO A 148 -32.17 5.94 23.01
N GLN A 149 -32.02 5.38 24.22
CA GLN A 149 -32.83 5.72 25.40
C GLN A 149 -32.49 7.09 26.03
N PHE A 150 -31.37 7.68 25.62
CA PHE A 150 -30.98 8.99 26.09
C PHE A 150 -31.48 10.08 25.15
N ASP A 151 -32.06 11.13 25.68
CA ASP A 151 -32.59 12.27 24.91
C ASP A 151 -31.51 13.04 24.13
N TYR A 152 -30.24 12.66 24.25
CA TYR A 152 -29.13 13.26 23.54
C TYR A 152 -28.07 12.22 23.12
N LEU A 153 -27.43 12.47 22.00
CA LEU A 153 -26.27 11.71 21.56
C LEU A 153 -25.02 12.20 22.32
N PRO A 154 -24.10 11.30 22.70
CA PRO A 154 -22.84 11.69 23.31
C PRO A 154 -22.09 12.69 22.43
N ASN A 155 -21.62 13.79 23.03
CA ASN A 155 -20.88 14.82 22.33
C ASN A 155 -19.48 14.28 21.92
N PRO A 156 -19.17 14.17 20.62
CA PRO A 156 -17.86 13.65 20.17
C PRO A 156 -16.68 14.55 20.57
N TYR A 157 -16.93 15.79 20.96
CA TYR A 157 -15.90 16.73 21.47
C TYR A 157 -15.71 16.64 22.97
N ASP A 158 -16.55 15.87 23.69
CA ASP A 158 -16.34 15.63 25.12
C ASP A 158 -15.16 14.66 25.31
N PRO A 159 -14.17 14.98 26.17
CA PRO A 159 -13.10 14.05 26.52
C PRO A 159 -13.60 12.67 26.94
N GLN A 160 -14.73 12.57 27.65
CA GLN A 160 -15.31 11.28 28.04
C GLN A 160 -15.70 10.42 26.84
N PHE A 161 -16.20 11.01 25.76
CA PHE A 161 -16.50 10.27 24.53
C PHE A 161 -15.26 9.60 23.96
N GLN A 162 -14.14 10.33 23.91
CA GLN A 162 -12.88 9.77 23.40
C GLN A 162 -12.33 8.68 24.34
N GLU A 163 -12.48 8.84 25.63
CA GLU A 163 -12.04 7.86 26.62
C GLU A 163 -12.86 6.57 26.55
N ILE A 164 -14.17 6.66 26.42
CA ILE A 164 -15.04 5.50 26.20
C ILE A 164 -14.64 4.76 24.92
N CYS A 165 -14.39 5.47 23.82
CA CYS A 165 -13.93 4.85 22.59
C CYS A 165 -12.61 4.08 22.78
N LYS A 166 -11.66 4.65 23.53
CA LYS A 166 -10.38 3.99 23.86
C LYS A 166 -10.58 2.76 24.76
N MET A 167 -11.40 2.88 25.79
CA MET A 167 -11.71 1.76 26.70
C MET A 167 -12.40 0.63 25.93
N TYR A 168 -13.36 0.96 25.05
CA TYR A 168 -14.01 0.00 24.16
C TYR A 168 -12.99 -0.73 23.28
N ASN A 169 -12.15 0.00 22.53
CA ASN A 169 -11.18 -0.58 21.61
C ASN A 169 -10.19 -1.50 22.33
N GLN A 170 -9.64 -1.06 23.48
CA GLN A 170 -8.68 -1.86 24.24
C GLN A 170 -9.32 -3.10 24.86
N SER A 171 -10.54 -2.99 25.35
CA SER A 171 -11.27 -4.13 25.90
C SER A 171 -11.65 -5.13 24.82
N LEU A 172 -12.05 -4.65 23.65
CA LEU A 172 -12.34 -5.50 22.48
C LEU A 172 -11.09 -6.29 22.07
N GLU A 173 -9.93 -5.64 22.00
CA GLU A 173 -8.68 -6.32 21.68
C GLU A 173 -8.37 -7.45 22.68
N GLN A 174 -8.56 -7.22 24.00
CA GLN A 174 -8.30 -8.25 24.99
C GLN A 174 -9.25 -9.44 24.88
N VAL A 175 -10.53 -9.17 24.67
CA VAL A 175 -11.53 -10.23 24.44
C VAL A 175 -11.19 -11.02 23.18
N MET A 176 -10.85 -10.33 22.07
CA MET A 176 -10.48 -10.98 20.83
C MET A 176 -9.21 -11.83 20.94
N ARG A 177 -8.22 -11.42 21.75
CA ARG A 177 -7.01 -12.21 21.99
C ARG A 177 -7.31 -13.54 22.66
N VAL A 178 -8.28 -13.57 23.58
CA VAL A 178 -8.74 -14.83 24.20
C VAL A 178 -9.45 -15.70 23.16
N ILE A 179 -10.37 -15.14 22.38
CA ILE A 179 -11.07 -15.88 21.32
C ILE A 179 -10.05 -16.44 20.28
N ALA A 180 -9.01 -15.67 19.97
CA ALA A 180 -7.94 -16.09 19.06
C ALA A 180 -7.09 -17.22 19.63
N SER A 181 -6.79 -17.21 20.96
CA SER A 181 -6.02 -18.27 21.60
C SER A 181 -6.74 -19.63 21.56
N ASP A 182 -8.07 -19.61 21.46
CA ASP A 182 -8.90 -20.81 21.34
C ASP A 182 -9.15 -21.21 19.87
N ASP A 183 -8.46 -20.59 18.91
CA ASP A 183 -8.61 -20.80 17.46
C ASP A 183 -10.05 -20.58 16.92
N GLN A 184 -10.82 -19.71 17.58
CA GLN A 184 -12.24 -19.48 17.29
C GLN A 184 -12.51 -18.19 16.50
N LEU A 185 -11.49 -17.37 16.15
CA LEU A 185 -11.65 -16.16 15.35
C LEU A 185 -11.86 -16.50 13.85
N LYS A 186 -12.95 -17.25 13.56
CA LYS A 186 -13.29 -17.69 12.20
C LYS A 186 -14.72 -17.29 11.87
N SER A 187 -14.98 -16.97 10.60
CA SER A 187 -16.33 -16.61 10.14
C SER A 187 -17.34 -17.72 10.41
N GLY A 188 -18.51 -17.34 10.91
CA GLY A 188 -19.60 -18.27 11.22
C GLY A 188 -19.45 -19.01 12.55
N THR A 189 -18.39 -18.78 13.34
CA THR A 189 -18.24 -19.34 14.69
C THR A 189 -18.99 -18.50 15.72
N THR A 190 -19.35 -19.13 16.85
CA THR A 190 -19.94 -18.46 18.00
C THR A 190 -19.15 -18.81 19.25
N TYR A 191 -18.69 -17.79 19.97
CA TYR A 191 -17.91 -17.92 21.18
C TYR A 191 -18.72 -17.47 22.42
N GLY A 192 -18.63 -18.23 23.52
CA GLY A 192 -19.32 -17.92 24.77
C GLY A 192 -18.42 -17.19 25.74
N LEU A 193 -18.82 -15.99 26.17
CA LEU A 193 -18.19 -15.22 27.24
C LEU A 193 -19.05 -15.23 28.49
N GLN A 194 -18.44 -15.16 29.67
CA GLN A 194 -19.14 -15.03 30.95
C GLN A 194 -19.19 -13.56 31.40
N LEU A 195 -20.37 -13.12 31.84
CA LEU A 195 -20.60 -11.80 32.40
C LEU A 195 -21.43 -11.92 33.68
N GLY A 196 -20.79 -12.11 34.84
CA GLY A 196 -21.46 -12.49 36.08
C GLY A 196 -22.21 -13.81 35.90
N GLU A 197 -23.52 -13.83 36.19
CA GLU A 197 -24.36 -15.02 35.98
C GLU A 197 -24.88 -15.16 34.52
N GLN A 198 -24.66 -14.14 33.67
CA GLN A 198 -25.14 -14.11 32.29
C GLN A 198 -24.10 -14.66 31.32
N GLN A 199 -24.54 -15.35 30.30
CA GLN A 199 -23.72 -15.69 29.13
C GLN A 199 -23.88 -14.64 28.04
N VAL A 200 -22.75 -14.31 27.41
CA VAL A 200 -22.68 -13.44 26.23
C VAL A 200 -22.21 -14.28 25.05
N HIS A 201 -23.03 -14.45 24.04
CA HIS A 201 -22.68 -15.17 22.83
C HIS A 201 -22.18 -14.19 21.78
N VAL A 202 -20.93 -14.40 21.31
CA VAL A 202 -20.28 -13.59 20.29
C VAL A 202 -20.27 -14.35 18.99
N GLU A 203 -21.10 -13.96 18.03
CA GLU A 203 -21.10 -14.47 16.67
C GLU A 203 -20.09 -13.70 15.83
N ILE A 204 -19.27 -14.41 15.03
CA ILE A 204 -18.19 -13.81 14.22
C ILE A 204 -18.61 -13.76 12.76
N ARG A 205 -18.51 -12.58 12.14
CA ARG A 205 -18.87 -12.34 10.74
C ARG A 205 -17.85 -11.49 10.01
N PHE A 206 -17.75 -11.73 8.70
CA PHE A 206 -16.93 -10.95 7.77
C PHE A 206 -17.85 -10.31 6.70
N PRO A 207 -18.57 -9.23 7.06
CA PRO A 207 -19.45 -8.58 6.10
C PRO A 207 -18.62 -7.88 5.02
N ASN A 208 -19.15 -7.89 3.79
CA ASN A 208 -18.56 -7.17 2.65
C ASN A 208 -17.15 -7.67 2.21
N LEU A 209 -16.73 -8.83 2.67
CA LEU A 209 -15.64 -9.56 2.07
C LEU A 209 -16.26 -10.52 1.04
N GLY A 210 -16.04 -10.23 -0.25
CA GLY A 210 -16.50 -11.13 -1.31
C GLY A 210 -15.92 -12.53 -1.17
N PRO A 211 -16.47 -13.54 -1.87
CA PRO A 211 -15.97 -14.92 -1.81
C PRO A 211 -14.49 -15.05 -2.22
N GLU A 212 -13.97 -14.08 -2.97
CA GLU A 212 -12.55 -14.02 -3.37
C GLU A 212 -11.61 -13.58 -2.24
N ALA A 213 -12.13 -13.08 -1.13
CA ALA A 213 -11.35 -12.58 0.01
C ALA A 213 -11.47 -13.49 1.23
N GLU A 214 -11.40 -14.82 1.04
CA GLU A 214 -11.39 -15.75 2.15
C GLU A 214 -10.18 -15.51 3.04
N ILE A 215 -10.42 -15.17 4.30
CA ILE A 215 -9.40 -14.90 5.31
C ILE A 215 -8.97 -16.22 5.94
N ALA A 216 -7.70 -16.57 5.76
CA ALA A 216 -7.10 -17.78 6.32
C ALA A 216 -6.55 -17.56 7.73
N ASP A 217 -6.06 -16.34 8.02
CA ASP A 217 -5.46 -16.01 9.31
C ASP A 217 -5.69 -14.53 9.63
N LEU A 218 -5.70 -14.21 10.92
CA LEU A 218 -5.86 -12.86 11.45
C LEU A 218 -4.71 -12.53 12.39
N ARG A 219 -4.10 -11.35 12.22
CA ARG A 219 -3.06 -10.84 13.11
C ARG A 219 -3.46 -9.48 13.67
N PHE A 220 -3.10 -9.22 14.92
CA PHE A 220 -3.32 -7.91 15.53
C PHE A 220 -2.29 -6.91 15.02
N VAL A 221 -2.75 -5.78 14.52
CA VAL A 221 -1.87 -4.68 14.11
C VAL A 221 -0.99 -4.22 15.28
N SER A 222 -1.53 -4.25 16.49
CA SER A 222 -0.83 -3.85 17.72
C SER A 222 0.42 -4.69 18.05
N ASP A 223 0.58 -5.88 17.44
CA ASP A 223 1.74 -6.75 17.64
C ASP A 223 2.97 -6.32 16.83
N PHE A 224 2.78 -5.40 15.88
CA PHE A 224 3.81 -4.99 14.94
C PHE A 224 4.20 -3.52 15.08
N ARG A 225 5.39 -3.20 14.58
CA ARG A 225 5.93 -1.86 14.47
C ARG A 225 6.54 -1.68 13.08
N ILE A 226 6.22 -0.58 12.41
CA ILE A 226 6.82 -0.22 11.12
C ILE A 226 8.29 0.12 11.30
N GLN A 227 9.13 -0.34 10.37
CA GLN A 227 10.55 -0.03 10.33
C GLN A 227 10.96 0.78 9.09
N LYS A 228 10.45 0.45 7.91
CA LYS A 228 10.96 0.99 6.63
C LYS A 228 10.00 1.88 5.86
N LEU A 229 8.71 1.85 6.13
CA LEU A 229 7.82 2.86 5.54
C LEU A 229 8.09 4.21 6.21
N LEU A 230 8.18 5.27 5.40
CA LEU A 230 8.51 6.61 5.87
C LEU A 230 7.41 7.20 6.75
N ARG A 231 6.16 6.78 6.55
CA ARG A 231 4.99 7.29 7.29
C ARG A 231 4.10 6.17 7.76
N HIS A 232 3.48 6.38 8.93
CA HIS A 232 2.51 5.48 9.51
C HIS A 232 1.12 6.13 9.47
N HIS A 233 0.22 5.57 8.65
CA HIS A 233 -1.13 6.10 8.47
C HIS A 233 -2.14 5.31 9.29
N GLN A 234 -2.66 6.00 10.29
CA GLN A 234 -3.72 5.52 11.17
C GLN A 234 -4.87 6.53 11.20
N THR A 235 -6.10 6.05 11.35
CA THR A 235 -7.27 6.90 11.55
C THR A 235 -7.90 6.56 12.88
N PHE A 236 -8.22 7.58 13.66
CA PHE A 236 -8.94 7.39 14.91
C PHE A 236 -10.39 6.95 14.63
N GLY A 237 -10.92 6.06 15.47
CA GLY A 237 -12.28 5.56 15.37
C GLY A 237 -12.56 4.43 16.36
N LEU A 238 -13.61 3.69 16.12
CA LEU A 238 -13.99 2.53 16.94
C LEU A 238 -13.56 1.22 16.30
N GLY A 239 -13.23 0.24 17.14
CA GLY A 239 -12.82 -1.09 16.74
C GLY A 239 -11.32 -1.36 16.84
N VAL A 240 -10.91 -2.56 16.48
CA VAL A 240 -9.53 -3.05 16.59
C VAL A 240 -8.97 -3.30 15.20
N PRO A 241 -7.92 -2.56 14.78
CA PRO A 241 -7.26 -2.82 13.50
C PRO A 241 -6.59 -4.18 13.48
N MET A 242 -6.81 -4.91 12.38
CA MET A 242 -6.32 -6.27 12.15
C MET A 242 -5.67 -6.39 10.79
N ILE A 243 -4.79 -7.36 10.64
CA ILE A 243 -4.26 -7.84 9.36
C ILE A 243 -5.03 -9.10 9.00
N GLY A 244 -5.83 -9.05 7.95
CA GLY A 244 -6.44 -10.25 7.38
C GLY A 244 -5.53 -10.86 6.34
N ILE A 245 -5.11 -12.11 6.52
CA ILE A 245 -4.26 -12.83 5.57
C ILE A 245 -5.15 -13.72 4.72
N ARG A 246 -5.09 -13.51 3.41
CA ARG A 246 -5.95 -14.19 2.46
C ARG A 246 -5.47 -15.63 2.17
N ASN A 247 -6.42 -16.54 2.03
CA ASN A 247 -6.15 -17.88 1.50
C ASN A 247 -6.06 -17.79 -0.04
N GLY A 248 -4.90 -18.15 -0.61
CA GLY A 248 -4.64 -18.08 -2.05
C GLY A 248 -5.47 -19.02 -2.93
N SER A 249 -6.32 -19.87 -2.34
CA SER A 249 -7.14 -20.86 -3.07
C SER A 249 -8.57 -20.41 -3.37
N ALA A 250 -9.00 -19.26 -2.83
CA ALA A 250 -10.42 -18.86 -2.83
C ALA A 250 -10.84 -17.95 -4.00
N GLY A 251 -9.90 -17.49 -4.82
CA GLY A 251 -10.21 -16.58 -5.93
C GLY A 251 -10.65 -17.29 -7.20
N THR A 252 -11.30 -16.57 -8.11
CA THR A 252 -11.53 -17.08 -9.47
C THR A 252 -10.18 -17.27 -10.18
N PRO A 253 -10.03 -18.31 -11.03
CA PRO A 253 -8.79 -18.54 -11.78
C PRO A 253 -8.30 -17.32 -12.60
N ALA A 254 -9.22 -16.43 -13.00
CA ALA A 254 -8.89 -15.26 -13.79
C ALA A 254 -8.18 -14.16 -12.98
N THR A 255 -8.53 -13.99 -11.69
CA THR A 255 -7.96 -12.95 -10.82
C THR A 255 -6.80 -13.46 -9.98
N GLU A 256 -6.83 -14.73 -9.59
CA GLU A 256 -5.87 -15.32 -8.67
C GLU A 256 -4.41 -15.23 -9.15
N GLN A 257 -4.17 -15.36 -10.45
CA GLN A 257 -2.83 -15.23 -11.04
C GLN A 257 -2.16 -13.87 -10.81
N TYR A 258 -2.95 -12.84 -10.44
CA TYR A 258 -2.45 -11.49 -10.17
C TYR A 258 -2.24 -11.20 -8.69
N HIS A 259 -2.66 -12.10 -7.81
CA HIS A 259 -2.53 -11.90 -6.37
C HIS A 259 -1.23 -12.53 -5.85
N PRO A 260 -0.42 -11.78 -5.08
CA PRO A 260 0.75 -12.35 -4.43
C PRO A 260 0.33 -13.34 -3.33
N PRO A 261 1.06 -14.44 -3.16
CA PRO A 261 0.83 -15.35 -2.04
C PRO A 261 0.91 -14.61 -0.70
N GLY A 262 -0.01 -14.91 0.23
CA GLY A 262 -0.07 -14.27 1.53
C GLY A 262 -0.52 -12.82 1.51
N MET A 263 -1.30 -12.43 0.49
CA MET A 263 -1.88 -11.10 0.40
C MET A 263 -2.59 -10.72 1.69
N SER A 264 -2.25 -9.56 2.23
CA SER A 264 -2.82 -9.03 3.47
C SER A 264 -3.74 -7.85 3.22
N LEU A 265 -4.84 -7.83 3.97
CA LEU A 265 -5.87 -6.79 3.90
C LEU A 265 -5.97 -6.04 5.23
N PRO A 266 -6.13 -4.71 5.23
CA PRO A 266 -6.44 -3.96 6.43
C PRO A 266 -7.90 -4.19 6.81
N LEU A 267 -8.11 -4.83 7.96
CA LEU A 267 -9.42 -5.06 8.54
C LEU A 267 -9.57 -4.27 9.83
N THR A 268 -10.81 -4.01 10.22
CA THR A 268 -11.13 -3.54 11.58
C THR A 268 -12.25 -4.38 12.15
N ALA A 269 -11.99 -4.94 13.31
CA ALA A 269 -12.98 -5.66 14.09
C ALA A 269 -13.83 -4.68 14.91
N PHE A 270 -15.14 -4.82 14.82
CA PHE A 270 -16.10 -4.04 15.59
C PHE A 270 -17.15 -4.95 16.22
N MET A 271 -17.43 -4.80 17.51
CA MET A 271 -18.44 -5.60 18.22
C MET A 271 -19.71 -4.81 18.40
N LYS A 272 -20.82 -5.32 17.87
CA LYS A 272 -22.18 -4.82 18.13
C LYS A 272 -22.81 -5.62 19.27
N VAL A 273 -23.45 -4.93 20.20
CA VAL A 273 -24.27 -5.57 21.23
C VAL A 273 -25.72 -5.58 20.71
N THR A 274 -26.31 -6.76 20.59
CA THR A 274 -27.68 -6.92 20.14
C THR A 274 -28.53 -7.47 21.28
N ASN A 275 -29.60 -6.74 21.63
CA ASN A 275 -30.59 -7.25 22.58
C ASN A 275 -31.60 -8.09 21.80
N LYS A 276 -31.35 -9.40 21.65
CA LYS A 276 -32.44 -10.32 21.27
C LYS A 276 -33.14 -10.77 22.55
N GLU A 277 -34.41 -10.50 22.66
CA GLU A 277 -35.28 -11.12 23.66
C GLU A 277 -35.21 -12.64 23.48
N ASN A 278 -34.56 -13.31 24.41
CA ASN A 278 -34.53 -14.75 24.43
C ASN A 278 -35.84 -15.30 25.01
N SER A 279 -36.26 -16.42 24.44
CA SER A 279 -37.41 -17.21 24.86
C SER A 279 -37.37 -17.78 26.31
N ASN A 280 -36.29 -17.47 27.06
CA ASN A 280 -36.16 -17.89 28.46
C ASN A 280 -35.88 -16.68 29.37
N PRO A 281 -36.92 -16.14 30.05
CA PRO A 281 -36.78 -15.01 30.97
C PRO A 281 -35.89 -15.27 32.16
N ASN A 282 -35.63 -16.54 32.52
CA ASN A 282 -34.80 -16.92 33.66
C ASN A 282 -33.30 -16.98 33.37
N ARG A 283 -32.86 -16.84 32.11
CA ARG A 283 -31.46 -16.73 31.70
C ARG A 283 -31.31 -15.79 30.52
N PRO A 284 -31.25 -14.47 30.77
CA PRO A 284 -31.01 -13.53 29.67
C PRO A 284 -29.64 -13.76 29.07
N VAL A 285 -29.60 -14.12 27.78
CA VAL A 285 -28.38 -14.24 27.01
C VAL A 285 -28.22 -12.96 26.18
N LYS A 286 -27.17 -12.19 26.45
CA LYS A 286 -26.78 -11.09 25.56
C LYS A 286 -26.13 -11.68 24.31
N GLN A 287 -26.54 -11.19 23.15
CA GLN A 287 -25.91 -11.55 21.88
C GLN A 287 -25.03 -10.39 21.41
N CYS A 288 -23.84 -10.72 20.98
CA CYS A 288 -22.90 -9.79 20.37
C CYS A 288 -22.55 -10.29 18.96
N LEU A 289 -22.31 -9.36 18.08
CA LEU A 289 -21.88 -9.63 16.71
C LEU A 289 -20.52 -8.97 16.51
N LEU A 290 -19.48 -9.81 16.35
CA LEU A 290 -18.12 -9.36 16.03
C LEU A 290 -17.95 -9.35 14.52
N GLU A 291 -17.90 -8.17 13.94
CA GLU A 291 -17.78 -7.95 12.49
C GLU A 291 -16.37 -7.48 12.13
N PHE A 292 -15.80 -8.08 11.06
CA PHE A 292 -14.53 -7.66 10.47
C PHE A 292 -14.78 -6.93 9.16
N HIS A 293 -14.50 -5.64 9.13
CA HIS A 293 -14.73 -4.76 7.99
C HIS A 293 -13.45 -4.48 7.23
N ASN A 294 -13.47 -4.62 5.89
CA ASN A 294 -12.37 -4.16 5.03
C ASN A 294 -12.35 -2.63 5.01
N THR A 295 -11.30 -2.03 5.58
CA THR A 295 -11.18 -0.58 5.73
C THR A 295 -10.64 0.14 4.50
N VAL A 296 -10.21 -0.60 3.48
CA VAL A 296 -9.92 -0.01 2.16
C VAL A 296 -11.21 0.48 1.50
N ASP A 297 -12.28 -0.29 1.63
CA ASP A 297 -13.58 0.02 1.01
C ASP A 297 -14.50 0.78 1.96
N HIS A 298 -14.49 0.42 3.24
CA HIS A 298 -15.43 0.91 4.25
C HIS A 298 -14.70 1.46 5.48
N SER A 299 -14.43 2.75 5.50
CA SER A 299 -13.86 3.44 6.67
C SER A 299 -14.89 3.82 7.74
N THR A 300 -16.17 3.58 7.46
CA THR A 300 -17.30 3.88 8.37
C THR A 300 -18.34 2.77 8.30
N ILE A 301 -19.03 2.54 9.41
CA ILE A 301 -20.18 1.65 9.50
C ILE A 301 -21.40 2.42 10.02
N VAL A 302 -22.58 1.82 9.90
CA VAL A 302 -23.81 2.39 10.47
C VAL A 302 -24.22 1.54 11.68
N VAL A 303 -24.39 2.20 12.82
CA VAL A 303 -24.86 1.60 14.07
C VAL A 303 -26.02 2.46 14.59
N ASN A 304 -27.21 1.88 14.73
CA ASN A 304 -28.40 2.61 15.20
C ASN A 304 -28.59 3.97 14.49
N GLN A 305 -28.49 3.98 13.15
CA GLN A 305 -28.58 5.16 12.26
C GLN A 305 -27.40 6.16 12.38
N LEU A 306 -26.44 5.92 13.28
CA LEU A 306 -25.25 6.76 13.40
C LEU A 306 -24.14 6.27 12.49
N LYS A 307 -23.50 7.21 11.79
CA LYS A 307 -22.31 6.92 10.98
C LYS A 307 -21.07 6.92 11.89
N VAL A 308 -20.50 5.75 12.08
CA VAL A 308 -19.40 5.50 13.02
C VAL A 308 -18.10 5.33 12.24
N PRO A 309 -17.07 6.16 12.47
CA PRO A 309 -15.75 5.94 11.89
C PRO A 309 -15.08 4.72 12.54
N LEU A 310 -14.50 3.85 11.72
CA LEU A 310 -13.68 2.74 12.18
C LEU A 310 -12.25 3.19 12.45
N GLN A 311 -11.64 2.68 13.52
CA GLN A 311 -10.21 2.82 13.73
C GLN A 311 -9.48 2.02 12.66
N THR A 312 -8.61 2.66 11.88
CA THR A 312 -7.93 2.01 10.77
C THR A 312 -6.42 2.12 10.89
N ASP A 313 -5.73 1.12 10.37
CA ASP A 313 -4.30 1.16 10.07
C ASP A 313 -4.11 0.60 8.68
N THR A 314 -3.61 1.42 7.75
CA THR A 314 -3.37 1.00 6.36
C THR A 314 -1.91 0.67 6.10
N SER A 315 -1.02 1.09 6.98
CA SER A 315 0.43 0.96 6.80
C SER A 315 0.98 -0.38 7.31
N ILE A 316 0.53 -0.85 8.48
CA ILE A 316 1.02 -2.13 9.03
C ILE A 316 0.60 -3.32 8.16
N PRO A 317 -0.64 -3.46 7.66
CA PRO A 317 -0.98 -4.51 6.72
C PRO A 317 -0.16 -4.45 5.43
N LEU A 318 0.09 -3.25 4.89
CA LEU A 318 0.99 -3.08 3.74
C LEU A 318 2.40 -3.57 4.06
N ALA A 319 2.98 -3.13 5.16
CA ALA A 319 4.31 -3.55 5.57
C ALA A 319 4.39 -5.06 5.80
N PHE A 320 3.34 -5.67 6.36
CA PHE A 320 3.22 -7.12 6.53
C PHE A 320 3.23 -7.87 5.19
N LEU A 321 2.51 -7.35 4.19
CA LEU A 321 2.54 -7.90 2.84
C LEU A 321 3.95 -7.86 2.25
N LEU A 322 4.66 -6.73 2.43
CA LEU A 322 6.01 -6.54 1.87
C LEU A 322 7.07 -7.42 2.53
N ASP A 323 6.85 -7.87 3.76
CA ASP A 323 7.72 -8.79 4.47
C ASP A 323 7.51 -10.26 4.07
N GLN A 324 6.47 -10.58 3.30
CA GLN A 324 6.25 -11.95 2.84
C GLN A 324 7.40 -12.44 1.94
N PRO A 325 7.93 -13.66 2.15
CA PRO A 325 9.05 -14.20 1.37
C PRO A 325 8.82 -14.20 -0.14
N ALA A 326 7.56 -14.34 -0.57
CA ALA A 326 7.20 -14.31 -1.99
C ALA A 326 7.44 -12.94 -2.63
N LEU A 327 7.31 -11.84 -1.89
CA LEU A 327 7.52 -10.47 -2.38
C LEU A 327 8.93 -9.94 -2.08
N SER A 328 9.63 -10.50 -1.11
CA SER A 328 11.03 -10.17 -0.85
C SER A 328 11.99 -10.76 -1.89
N ARG A 329 11.59 -11.84 -2.61
CA ARG A 329 12.35 -12.47 -3.71
C ARG A 329 12.55 -11.61 -4.98
N PRO A 330 11.68 -10.66 -5.37
CA PRO A 330 11.94 -9.80 -6.55
C PRO A 330 13.24 -9.02 -6.47
N ARG A 331 13.83 -8.92 -5.33
CA ARG A 331 15.11 -8.25 -5.07
C ARG A 331 16.32 -9.11 -5.43
N GLU A 332 16.30 -10.38 -5.06
CA GLU A 332 17.25 -11.37 -5.58
C GLU A 332 17.01 -11.54 -7.08
N ALA A 333 15.74 -11.50 -7.53
CA ALA A 333 15.38 -11.51 -8.94
C ALA A 333 15.75 -10.23 -9.68
N ALA A 334 15.79 -9.03 -9.11
CA ALA A 334 16.31 -7.84 -9.78
C ALA A 334 17.84 -7.95 -9.97
N THR A 335 18.56 -8.50 -9.01
CA THR A 335 20.00 -8.76 -9.12
C THR A 335 20.28 -10.00 -9.97
N THR A 336 19.48 -11.07 -9.84
CA THR A 336 19.57 -12.27 -10.69
C THR A 336 18.96 -12.08 -12.08
N SER A 337 18.00 -11.17 -12.30
CA SER A 337 17.46 -10.89 -13.64
C SER A 337 18.39 -10.04 -14.49
N LEU A 338 19.40 -9.38 -13.89
CA LEU A 338 20.56 -8.87 -14.62
C LEU A 338 21.49 -10.01 -15.07
N LEU A 339 21.58 -11.08 -14.27
CA LEU A 339 22.48 -12.22 -14.51
C LEU A 339 21.76 -13.35 -15.28
N ASN A 340 20.45 -13.52 -15.07
CA ASN A 340 19.61 -14.51 -15.76
C ASN A 340 18.21 -13.92 -16.01
N PRO A 341 17.90 -13.50 -17.23
CA PRO A 341 16.58 -12.99 -17.59
C PRO A 341 15.58 -14.16 -17.74
N THR A 342 15.36 -14.92 -16.66
CA THR A 342 14.27 -15.89 -16.63
C THR A 342 12.95 -15.15 -16.47
N GLU A 343 11.89 -15.61 -17.11
CA GLU A 343 10.54 -15.02 -17.01
C GLU A 343 9.92 -15.19 -15.62
N ALA A 344 10.59 -15.90 -14.72
CA ALA A 344 10.17 -16.09 -13.34
C ALA A 344 10.11 -14.75 -12.60
N GLY A 345 8.91 -14.35 -12.19
CA GLY A 345 8.65 -13.10 -11.48
C GLY A 345 8.27 -11.91 -12.36
N THR A 346 8.14 -12.10 -13.69
CA THR A 346 7.58 -11.08 -14.61
C THR A 346 6.06 -11.14 -14.58
N GLY A 347 5.39 -10.00 -14.48
CA GLY A 347 3.93 -9.95 -14.54
C GLY A 347 3.34 -8.73 -13.85
N LEU A 348 2.04 -8.75 -13.77
CA LEU A 348 1.26 -7.73 -13.09
C LEU A 348 0.77 -8.29 -11.76
N PHE A 349 0.88 -7.49 -10.69
CA PHE A 349 0.51 -7.85 -9.33
C PHE A 349 -0.48 -6.85 -8.76
N MET A 350 -1.51 -7.36 -8.07
CA MET A 350 -2.53 -6.60 -7.36
C MET A 350 -2.28 -6.69 -5.86
N MET A 351 -2.46 -5.58 -5.14
CA MET A 351 -2.29 -5.54 -3.67
C MET A 351 -3.60 -5.78 -2.91
N GLU A 352 -4.71 -5.79 -3.61
CA GLU A 352 -6.05 -6.00 -3.09
C GLU A 352 -6.86 -6.80 -4.11
N PRO A 353 -7.92 -7.51 -3.71
CA PRO A 353 -8.82 -8.19 -4.64
C PRO A 353 -9.33 -7.23 -5.70
N TYR A 354 -9.44 -7.72 -6.94
CA TYR A 354 -9.94 -6.91 -8.04
C TYR A 354 -11.35 -6.37 -7.75
N ASN A 355 -11.49 -5.05 -7.89
CA ASN A 355 -12.76 -4.37 -7.74
C ASN A 355 -13.16 -3.70 -9.06
N PRO A 356 -14.24 -4.14 -9.76
CA PRO A 356 -14.67 -3.57 -11.04
C PRO A 356 -15.15 -2.11 -10.95
N HIS A 357 -15.41 -1.62 -9.73
CA HIS A 357 -15.84 -0.24 -9.46
C HIS A 357 -14.69 0.73 -9.19
N LYS A 358 -13.44 0.24 -9.15
CA LYS A 358 -12.25 1.09 -8.94
C LYS A 358 -11.39 1.16 -10.20
N THR A 359 -10.89 2.36 -10.47
CA THR A 359 -9.96 2.60 -11.59
C THR A 359 -8.56 2.04 -11.25
N PRO A 360 -7.95 1.20 -12.10
CA PRO A 360 -6.59 0.72 -11.87
C PRO A 360 -5.55 1.81 -12.08
N ILE A 361 -4.60 1.90 -11.15
CA ILE A 361 -3.34 2.62 -11.30
C ILE A 361 -2.24 1.57 -11.44
N ILE A 362 -1.65 1.46 -12.62
CA ILE A 362 -0.57 0.51 -12.88
C ILE A 362 0.75 1.25 -12.78
N MET A 363 1.57 0.85 -11.80
CA MET A 363 2.86 1.45 -11.50
C MET A 363 3.99 0.66 -12.14
N VAL A 364 4.81 1.34 -12.96
CA VAL A 364 5.87 0.76 -13.78
C VAL A 364 7.21 1.30 -13.32
N HIS A 365 8.04 0.45 -12.70
CA HIS A 365 9.34 0.83 -12.14
C HIS A 365 10.40 1.12 -13.22
N GLY A 366 11.50 1.74 -12.81
CA GLY A 366 12.61 2.11 -13.69
C GLY A 366 13.63 1.00 -13.90
N PHE A 367 14.72 1.37 -14.59
CA PHE A 367 15.90 0.52 -14.76
C PHE A 367 16.52 0.20 -13.40
N TRP A 368 16.99 -1.04 -13.24
CA TRP A 368 17.61 -1.56 -12.01
C TRP A 368 16.79 -1.31 -10.74
N SER A 369 15.49 -1.39 -10.87
CA SER A 369 14.53 -1.17 -9.79
C SER A 369 13.52 -2.32 -9.73
N SER A 370 12.58 -2.23 -8.82
CA SER A 370 11.47 -3.18 -8.63
C SER A 370 10.21 -2.42 -8.20
N PRO A 371 9.04 -3.06 -8.11
CA PRO A 371 7.83 -2.45 -7.58
C PRO A 371 7.96 -1.82 -6.19
N MET A 372 9.00 -2.21 -5.43
CA MET A 372 9.25 -1.70 -4.08
C MET A 372 9.48 -0.19 -4.02
N ILE A 373 9.94 0.44 -5.13
CA ILE A 373 10.12 1.90 -5.21
C ILE A 373 8.82 2.68 -5.01
N TRP A 374 7.68 2.04 -5.20
CA TRP A 374 6.35 2.66 -5.11
C TRP A 374 5.73 2.61 -3.72
N MET A 375 6.31 1.85 -2.79
CA MET A 375 5.60 1.47 -1.56
C MET A 375 5.31 2.65 -0.63
N ASN A 376 6.22 3.62 -0.53
CA ASN A 376 5.98 4.85 0.23
C ASN A 376 4.89 5.71 -0.41
N MET A 377 4.95 5.90 -1.74
CA MET A 377 3.91 6.64 -2.48
C MET A 377 2.53 6.00 -2.33
N VAL A 378 2.45 4.67 -2.48
CA VAL A 378 1.18 3.94 -2.36
C VAL A 378 0.65 3.99 -0.94
N ASN A 379 1.52 3.84 0.07
CA ASN A 379 1.16 3.99 1.47
C ASN A 379 0.51 5.37 1.73
N ASP A 380 1.13 6.42 1.21
CA ASP A 380 0.63 7.78 1.36
C ASP A 380 -0.67 8.01 0.57
N LEU A 381 -0.73 7.58 -0.69
CA LEU A 381 -1.92 7.76 -1.52
C LEU A 381 -3.13 7.01 -0.96
N ARG A 382 -2.95 5.80 -0.43
CA ARG A 382 -4.03 5.03 0.20
C ARG A 382 -4.52 5.62 1.51
N SER A 383 -3.76 6.51 2.15
CA SER A 383 -4.21 7.23 3.34
C SER A 383 -5.38 8.18 3.04
N PHE A 384 -5.47 8.68 1.80
CA PHE A 384 -6.55 9.58 1.37
C PHE A 384 -7.81 8.77 1.02
N PRO A 385 -8.95 9.03 1.69
CA PRO A 385 -10.20 8.29 1.47
C PRO A 385 -10.67 8.31 0.01
N GLU A 386 -10.61 9.48 -0.64
CA GLU A 386 -11.03 9.66 -2.03
C GLU A 386 -10.16 8.87 -3.02
N ILE A 387 -8.91 8.60 -2.68
CA ILE A 387 -8.04 7.78 -3.54
C ILE A 387 -8.34 6.30 -3.33
N ARG A 388 -8.30 5.79 -2.08
CA ARG A 388 -8.50 4.37 -1.83
C ARG A 388 -9.91 3.87 -2.16
N GLN A 389 -10.93 4.73 -2.17
CA GLN A 389 -12.31 4.38 -2.52
C GLN A 389 -12.55 4.30 -4.03
N ASN A 390 -11.77 5.03 -4.85
CA ASN A 390 -11.99 5.14 -6.29
C ASN A 390 -10.90 4.48 -7.13
N TYR A 391 -9.75 4.15 -6.55
CA TYR A 391 -8.60 3.60 -7.24
C TYR A 391 -8.11 2.33 -6.57
N GLN A 392 -7.48 1.44 -7.38
CA GLN A 392 -6.78 0.23 -6.94
C GLN A 392 -5.37 0.24 -7.54
N PHE A 393 -4.37 -0.17 -6.73
CA PHE A 393 -2.96 -0.08 -7.11
C PHE A 393 -2.45 -1.42 -7.57
N TRP A 394 -1.88 -1.44 -8.79
CA TRP A 394 -1.28 -2.60 -9.42
C TRP A 394 0.16 -2.30 -9.82
N PHE A 395 1.00 -3.29 -9.87
CA PHE A 395 2.43 -3.14 -10.14
C PHE A 395 2.84 -4.04 -11.29
N TYR A 396 3.58 -3.48 -12.22
CA TYR A 396 4.19 -4.26 -13.30
C TYR A 396 5.65 -4.53 -12.98
N GLN A 397 6.00 -5.82 -12.78
CA GLN A 397 7.35 -6.32 -12.61
C GLN A 397 7.87 -6.83 -13.95
N TYR A 398 9.07 -6.43 -14.34
CA TYR A 398 9.68 -6.87 -15.60
C TYR A 398 11.22 -6.92 -15.47
N PRO A 399 11.91 -7.77 -16.29
CA PRO A 399 13.36 -7.79 -16.36
C PRO A 399 13.89 -6.47 -16.92
N THR A 400 14.72 -5.77 -16.16
CA THR A 400 15.28 -4.48 -16.58
C THR A 400 16.54 -4.61 -17.42
N SER A 401 17.00 -5.82 -17.74
CA SER A 401 18.16 -6.09 -18.59
C SER A 401 17.89 -5.91 -20.09
N GLN A 402 16.65 -6.05 -20.53
CA GLN A 402 16.26 -6.02 -21.95
C GLN A 402 16.05 -4.59 -22.44
N PRO A 403 16.22 -4.32 -23.77
CA PRO A 403 15.89 -3.03 -24.36
C PRO A 403 14.47 -2.60 -24.02
N PHE A 404 14.27 -1.32 -23.71
CA PHE A 404 12.97 -0.84 -23.19
C PHE A 404 11.81 -1.08 -24.17
N TRP A 405 12.02 -1.08 -25.48
CA TRP A 405 10.97 -1.38 -26.46
C TRP A 405 10.54 -2.85 -26.45
N VAL A 406 11.46 -3.77 -26.13
CA VAL A 406 11.13 -5.19 -25.93
C VAL A 406 10.27 -5.35 -24.68
N SER A 407 10.68 -4.72 -23.58
CA SER A 407 9.90 -4.70 -22.32
C SER A 407 8.54 -4.03 -22.53
N ALA A 408 8.44 -2.96 -23.33
CA ALA A 408 7.18 -2.30 -23.67
C ALA A 408 6.24 -3.22 -24.48
N THR A 409 6.79 -4.04 -25.38
CA THR A 409 6.00 -5.04 -26.15
C THR A 409 5.43 -6.12 -25.21
N LYS A 410 6.24 -6.64 -24.28
CA LYS A 410 5.78 -7.60 -23.25
C LYS A 410 4.71 -6.97 -22.36
N PHE A 411 4.90 -5.73 -21.94
CA PHE A 411 3.93 -4.99 -21.14
C PHE A 411 2.59 -4.83 -21.88
N ARG A 412 2.63 -4.51 -23.18
CA ARG A 412 1.43 -4.44 -24.03
C ARG A 412 0.66 -5.76 -24.04
N THR A 413 1.36 -6.86 -24.26
CA THR A 413 0.76 -8.20 -24.25
C THR A 413 0.14 -8.52 -22.88
N THR A 414 0.84 -8.19 -21.80
CA THR A 414 0.34 -8.37 -20.43
C THR A 414 -0.95 -7.59 -20.20
N LEU A 415 -1.01 -6.32 -20.62
CA LEU A 415 -2.21 -5.48 -20.49
C LEU A 415 -3.36 -6.01 -21.34
N GLN A 416 -3.11 -6.42 -22.57
CA GLN A 416 -4.15 -6.98 -23.44
C GLN A 416 -4.74 -8.28 -22.86
N ASN A 417 -3.90 -9.14 -22.30
CA ASN A 417 -4.34 -10.36 -21.63
C ASN A 417 -5.12 -10.03 -20.34
N LEU A 418 -4.67 -9.05 -19.56
CA LEU A 418 -5.36 -8.58 -18.37
C LEU A 418 -6.79 -8.14 -18.67
N TYR A 419 -6.97 -7.23 -19.63
CA TYR A 419 -8.30 -6.73 -19.99
C TYR A 419 -9.21 -7.84 -20.50
N ARG A 420 -8.66 -8.76 -21.31
CA ARG A 420 -9.42 -9.91 -21.80
C ARG A 420 -9.83 -10.88 -20.69
N ASN A 421 -8.96 -11.08 -19.70
CA ASN A 421 -9.22 -12.01 -18.61
C ASN A 421 -10.20 -11.44 -17.57
N LEU A 422 -10.07 -10.15 -17.23
CA LEU A 422 -10.89 -9.52 -16.20
C LEU A 422 -12.25 -9.05 -16.70
N ASP A 423 -12.33 -8.69 -17.98
CA ASP A 423 -13.55 -8.13 -18.57
C ASP A 423 -13.73 -8.54 -20.05
N PRO A 424 -13.98 -9.84 -20.29
CA PRO A 424 -14.17 -10.34 -21.66
C PRO A 424 -15.38 -9.71 -22.36
N GLN A 425 -16.35 -9.19 -21.62
CA GLN A 425 -17.58 -8.58 -22.15
C GLN A 425 -17.54 -7.05 -22.20
N GLN A 426 -16.45 -6.43 -21.79
CA GLN A 426 -16.23 -4.97 -21.77
C GLN A 426 -17.30 -4.19 -20.95
N GLN A 427 -17.68 -4.74 -19.81
CA GLN A 427 -18.71 -4.16 -18.91
C GLN A 427 -18.12 -3.36 -17.75
N HIS A 428 -16.84 -3.57 -17.42
CA HIS A 428 -16.15 -2.93 -16.30
C HIS A 428 -15.61 -1.55 -16.69
N GLN A 429 -16.48 -0.54 -16.73
CA GLN A 429 -16.12 0.82 -17.19
C GLN A 429 -14.86 1.38 -16.53
N LYS A 430 -14.68 1.15 -15.22
CA LYS A 430 -13.50 1.65 -14.48
C LYS A 430 -12.20 0.97 -14.89
N LEU A 431 -12.24 -0.29 -15.29
CA LEU A 431 -11.08 -1.00 -15.83
C LEU A 431 -10.56 -0.32 -17.12
N HIS A 432 -11.48 0.19 -17.95
CA HIS A 432 -11.15 0.88 -19.19
C HIS A 432 -10.83 2.38 -19.04
N GLN A 433 -10.58 2.81 -17.79
CA GLN A 433 -10.07 4.14 -17.43
C GLN A 433 -8.67 4.08 -16.81
N THR A 434 -7.90 3.02 -17.11
CA THR A 434 -6.59 2.75 -16.51
C THR A 434 -5.66 3.95 -16.56
N VAL A 435 -4.99 4.19 -15.42
CA VAL A 435 -3.91 5.16 -15.25
C VAL A 435 -2.57 4.42 -15.22
N LEU A 436 -1.59 4.85 -16.02
CA LEU A 436 -0.21 4.38 -15.93
C LEU A 436 0.64 5.41 -15.21
N VAL A 437 1.43 4.97 -14.22
CA VAL A 437 2.44 5.80 -13.54
C VAL A 437 3.80 5.14 -13.74
N GLY A 438 4.68 5.79 -14.48
CA GLY A 438 5.99 5.21 -14.82
C GLY A 438 7.15 6.06 -14.31
N HIS A 439 8.10 5.42 -13.62
CA HIS A 439 9.34 6.04 -13.19
C HIS A 439 10.47 5.72 -14.15
N SER A 440 11.27 6.73 -14.51
CA SER A 440 12.46 6.56 -15.34
C SER A 440 12.17 5.79 -16.64
N MET A 441 12.84 4.67 -16.91
CA MET A 441 12.56 3.78 -18.03
C MET A 441 11.11 3.28 -18.04
N GLY A 442 10.49 3.07 -16.89
CA GLY A 442 9.07 2.69 -16.77
C GLY A 442 8.11 3.74 -17.37
N GLY A 443 8.50 5.02 -17.37
CA GLY A 443 7.77 6.07 -18.06
C GLY A 443 7.80 5.91 -19.59
N LEU A 444 8.92 5.47 -20.17
CA LEU A 444 9.02 5.15 -21.60
C LEU A 444 8.13 3.94 -21.96
N LEU A 445 8.15 2.90 -21.12
CA LEU A 445 7.27 1.74 -21.29
C LEU A 445 5.79 2.17 -21.27
N SER A 446 5.41 3.01 -20.32
CA SER A 446 4.04 3.51 -20.17
C SER A 446 3.61 4.37 -21.38
N LEU A 447 4.49 5.25 -21.84
CA LEU A 447 4.25 6.08 -23.02
C LEU A 447 4.00 5.23 -24.26
N MET A 448 4.82 4.21 -24.50
CA MET A 448 4.70 3.33 -25.67
C MET A 448 3.36 2.57 -25.73
N GLN A 449 2.61 2.46 -24.64
CA GLN A 449 1.28 1.84 -24.65
C GLN A 449 0.22 2.74 -25.29
N THR A 450 0.52 4.02 -25.48
CA THR A 450 -0.42 5.04 -25.97
C THR A 450 -0.06 5.60 -27.35
N LEU A 451 0.99 5.07 -27.97
CA LEU A 451 1.48 5.48 -29.30
C LEU A 451 0.96 4.56 -30.40
N ASP A 452 0.73 5.15 -31.57
CA ASP A 452 0.54 4.43 -32.85
C ASP A 452 1.87 4.43 -33.62
N SER A 453 2.48 3.27 -33.76
CA SER A 453 3.76 3.16 -34.46
C SER A 453 3.61 3.30 -35.98
N GLN A 454 2.44 2.99 -36.54
CA GLN A 454 2.26 2.89 -38.00
C GLN A 454 3.43 2.13 -38.65
N ASN A 455 4.13 2.75 -39.63
CA ASN A 455 5.35 2.21 -40.20
C ASN A 455 6.64 2.85 -39.67
N GLN A 456 6.52 3.82 -38.75
CA GLN A 456 7.66 4.65 -38.34
C GLN A 456 8.75 3.84 -37.64
N MET A 457 8.37 2.91 -36.75
CA MET A 457 9.35 2.12 -36.03
C MET A 457 10.06 1.09 -36.94
N TRP A 458 9.35 0.50 -37.90
CA TRP A 458 9.95 -0.32 -38.95
C TRP A 458 10.90 0.50 -39.83
N SER A 459 10.53 1.72 -40.19
CA SER A 459 11.36 2.62 -41.00
C SER A 459 12.68 3.04 -40.32
N LEU A 460 12.82 2.84 -38.99
CA LEU A 460 14.12 3.04 -38.30
C LEU A 460 15.15 1.96 -38.68
N ILE A 461 14.73 0.81 -39.19
CA ILE A 461 15.58 -0.34 -39.48
C ILE A 461 15.58 -0.73 -40.99
N SER A 462 14.48 -0.47 -41.69
CA SER A 462 14.36 -0.84 -43.12
C SER A 462 13.55 0.17 -43.92
N ASN A 463 14.03 0.49 -45.14
CA ASN A 463 13.28 1.28 -46.13
C ASN A 463 12.42 0.40 -47.06
N LYS A 464 12.52 -0.93 -46.94
CA LYS A 464 11.73 -1.89 -47.73
C LYS A 464 10.51 -2.36 -46.91
N PRO A 465 9.42 -2.75 -47.58
CA PRO A 465 8.25 -3.29 -46.91
C PRO A 465 8.58 -4.51 -46.04
N PHE A 466 7.91 -4.65 -44.89
CA PHE A 466 8.09 -5.75 -43.96
C PHE A 466 7.85 -7.14 -44.59
N GLY A 467 7.01 -7.19 -45.61
CA GLY A 467 6.75 -8.42 -46.39
C GLY A 467 8.00 -9.05 -47.02
N HIS A 468 9.06 -8.25 -47.28
CA HIS A 468 10.31 -8.74 -47.83
C HIS A 468 11.22 -9.45 -46.80
N LEU A 469 10.87 -9.41 -45.51
CA LEU A 469 11.62 -10.07 -44.44
C LEU A 469 11.53 -11.59 -44.60
N LYS A 470 12.67 -12.24 -44.76
CA LYS A 470 12.80 -13.71 -44.74
C LYS A 470 13.21 -14.14 -43.32
N ALA A 471 12.29 -14.76 -42.59
CA ALA A 471 12.53 -15.29 -41.28
C ALA A 471 11.47 -16.35 -40.91
N PRO A 472 11.75 -17.26 -39.96
CA PRO A 472 10.76 -18.15 -39.40
C PRO A 472 9.53 -17.38 -38.88
N GLN A 473 8.36 -18.01 -38.92
CA GLN A 473 7.08 -17.34 -38.59
C GLN A 473 7.09 -16.71 -37.21
N HIS A 474 7.61 -17.41 -36.19
CA HIS A 474 7.68 -16.90 -34.82
C HIS A 474 8.57 -15.65 -34.71
N ILE A 475 9.71 -15.59 -35.39
CA ILE A 475 10.59 -14.41 -35.43
C ILE A 475 9.89 -13.23 -36.11
N ARG A 476 9.20 -13.49 -37.26
CA ARG A 476 8.40 -12.46 -37.92
C ARG A 476 7.30 -11.90 -37.03
N GLN A 477 6.58 -12.76 -36.32
CA GLN A 477 5.51 -12.34 -35.39
C GLN A 477 6.07 -11.51 -34.22
N ASN A 478 7.17 -11.95 -33.63
CA ASN A 478 7.81 -11.22 -32.53
C ASN A 478 8.32 -9.84 -32.99
N LEU A 479 8.96 -9.78 -34.12
CA LEU A 479 9.42 -8.51 -34.70
C LEU A 479 8.23 -7.62 -35.08
N ALA A 480 7.21 -8.18 -35.71
CA ALA A 480 6.00 -7.44 -36.08
C ALA A 480 5.31 -6.83 -34.86
N SER A 481 5.14 -7.58 -33.79
CA SER A 481 4.52 -7.08 -32.54
C SER A 481 5.36 -5.98 -31.85
N THR A 482 6.67 -5.96 -32.10
CA THR A 482 7.57 -4.94 -31.56
C THR A 482 7.53 -3.65 -32.40
N VAL A 483 7.46 -3.75 -33.73
CA VAL A 483 7.56 -2.58 -34.61
C VAL A 483 6.21 -2.04 -35.09
N PHE A 484 5.15 -2.85 -35.07
CA PHE A 484 3.79 -2.44 -35.44
C PHE A 484 2.83 -2.58 -34.26
N PHE A 485 2.40 -1.48 -33.74
CA PHE A 485 1.47 -1.46 -32.60
C PHE A 485 0.58 -0.24 -32.60
N GLN A 486 -0.56 -0.37 -31.92
CA GLN A 486 -1.54 0.68 -31.74
C GLN A 486 -1.73 1.01 -30.25
N PRO A 487 -2.24 2.21 -29.94
CA PRO A 487 -2.57 2.58 -28.57
C PRO A 487 -3.56 1.61 -27.93
N ILE A 488 -3.37 1.30 -26.66
CA ILE A 488 -4.34 0.53 -25.86
C ILE A 488 -5.50 1.46 -25.48
N PRO A 489 -6.74 1.20 -25.92
CA PRO A 489 -7.88 2.12 -25.71
C PRO A 489 -8.26 2.32 -24.25
N SER A 490 -7.99 1.33 -23.40
CA SER A 490 -8.32 1.33 -21.96
C SER A 490 -7.44 2.26 -21.14
N ILE A 491 -6.33 2.78 -21.69
CA ILE A 491 -5.45 3.71 -20.99
C ILE A 491 -5.96 5.13 -21.27
N LYS A 492 -6.28 5.87 -20.19
CA LYS A 492 -6.79 7.24 -20.28
C LYS A 492 -5.84 8.29 -19.71
N ARG A 493 -4.84 7.86 -18.95
CA ARG A 493 -3.88 8.76 -18.34
C ARG A 493 -2.50 8.12 -18.24
N VAL A 494 -1.47 8.91 -18.47
CA VAL A 494 -0.08 8.54 -18.24
C VAL A 494 0.59 9.62 -17.43
N VAL A 495 1.20 9.22 -16.31
CA VAL A 495 2.04 10.09 -15.49
C VAL A 495 3.46 9.56 -15.54
N THR A 496 4.38 10.37 -16.03
CA THR A 496 5.80 10.05 -16.09
C THR A 496 6.56 10.78 -14.99
N ILE A 497 7.46 10.06 -14.32
CA ILE A 497 8.29 10.60 -13.24
C ILE A 497 9.75 10.37 -13.61
N ALA A 498 10.55 11.43 -13.68
CA ALA A 498 11.98 11.39 -14.01
C ALA A 498 12.32 10.61 -15.29
N THR A 499 11.46 10.66 -16.31
CA THR A 499 11.56 9.85 -17.54
C THR A 499 12.51 10.49 -18.56
N PRO A 500 13.49 9.74 -19.10
CA PRO A 500 14.46 10.26 -20.06
C PRO A 500 13.92 10.26 -21.50
N PHE A 501 13.09 11.24 -21.88
CA PHE A 501 12.49 11.34 -23.24
C PHE A 501 13.50 11.54 -24.37
N GLN A 502 14.74 11.92 -24.06
CA GLN A 502 15.84 12.07 -25.03
C GLN A 502 17.03 11.17 -24.67
N GLY A 503 16.81 10.15 -23.84
CA GLY A 503 17.84 9.29 -23.32
C GLY A 503 18.59 9.88 -22.11
N SER A 504 19.54 9.14 -21.60
CA SER A 504 20.38 9.54 -20.47
C SER A 504 21.86 9.43 -20.82
N ARG A 505 22.64 10.50 -20.63
CA ARG A 505 24.10 10.50 -20.80
C ARG A 505 24.80 9.63 -19.75
N MET A 506 24.21 9.48 -18.57
CA MET A 506 24.71 8.56 -17.54
C MET A 506 24.73 7.10 -18.01
N ALA A 507 23.89 6.74 -19.01
CA ALA A 507 23.99 5.42 -19.62
C ALA A 507 25.40 5.11 -20.20
N ASN A 508 26.20 6.13 -20.56
CA ASN A 508 27.57 5.97 -21.03
C ASN A 508 28.58 5.72 -19.91
N ASP A 509 28.39 6.36 -18.75
CA ASP A 509 29.29 6.21 -17.60
C ASP A 509 29.00 4.93 -16.83
N TYR A 510 27.71 4.56 -16.71
CA TYR A 510 27.28 3.28 -16.16
C TYR A 510 27.73 2.08 -16.99
N THR A 511 27.74 2.19 -18.34
CA THR A 511 28.21 1.10 -19.21
C THR A 511 29.69 0.81 -19.03
N LYS A 512 30.54 1.80 -18.72
CA LYS A 512 31.95 1.56 -18.42
C LYS A 512 32.14 0.78 -17.13
N TRP A 513 31.43 1.16 -16.08
CA TRP A 513 31.58 0.54 -14.76
C TRP A 513 30.91 -0.85 -14.67
N ILE A 514 29.70 -1.00 -15.20
CA ILE A 514 29.02 -2.30 -15.27
C ILE A 514 29.70 -3.22 -16.28
N GLY A 515 30.24 -2.66 -17.37
CA GLY A 515 30.98 -3.39 -18.37
C GLY A 515 32.21 -4.11 -17.84
N GLU A 516 32.89 -3.54 -16.87
CA GLU A 516 34.07 -4.14 -16.24
C GLU A 516 33.73 -5.18 -15.17
N THR A 517 32.51 -5.15 -14.61
CA THR A 517 32.14 -5.98 -13.45
C THR A 517 31.12 -7.10 -13.75
N LEU A 518 30.35 -7.04 -14.84
CA LEU A 518 29.16 -7.88 -15.04
C LEU A 518 29.04 -8.59 -16.41
N PHE A 519 30.05 -8.57 -17.29
CA PHE A 519 29.94 -9.22 -18.58
C PHE A 519 30.13 -10.74 -18.57
N GLN A 520 29.06 -11.42 -18.23
CA GLN A 520 28.69 -12.70 -18.85
C GLN A 520 27.18 -12.72 -19.06
N LEU A 521 26.67 -11.96 -20.03
CA LEU A 521 25.29 -12.12 -20.49
C LEU A 521 25.19 -13.34 -21.41
N PRO A 522 24.15 -14.17 -21.28
CA PRO A 522 23.95 -15.31 -22.18
C PRO A 522 23.72 -14.83 -23.63
N GLU A 523 24.42 -15.43 -24.56
CA GLU A 523 24.52 -15.10 -25.99
C GLU A 523 23.32 -15.38 -26.93
N PRO A 524 22.11 -15.84 -26.56
CA PRO A 524 21.15 -16.34 -27.55
C PRO A 524 20.55 -15.28 -28.46
N THR A 525 20.39 -14.02 -28.02
CA THR A 525 19.71 -12.98 -28.80
C THR A 525 20.58 -12.37 -29.89
N ASP A 526 21.88 -12.31 -29.67
CA ASP A 526 22.82 -11.78 -30.67
C ASP A 526 22.95 -12.71 -31.88
N VAL A 527 22.92 -14.03 -31.67
CA VAL A 527 22.96 -15.02 -32.73
C VAL A 527 21.75 -14.89 -33.66
N ILE A 528 20.54 -14.75 -33.10
CA ILE A 528 19.30 -14.61 -33.88
C ILE A 528 19.32 -13.30 -34.68
N ALA A 529 19.74 -12.19 -34.07
CA ALA A 529 19.81 -10.90 -34.75
C ALA A 529 20.84 -10.89 -35.88
N ARG A 530 22.01 -11.45 -35.66
CA ARG A 530 23.04 -11.60 -36.71
C ARG A 530 22.59 -12.49 -37.83
N GLN A 531 21.98 -13.64 -37.51
CA GLN A 531 21.43 -14.57 -38.50
C GLN A 531 20.34 -13.87 -39.36
N LEU A 532 19.45 -13.13 -38.70
CA LEU A 532 18.39 -12.38 -39.36
C LEU A 532 18.95 -11.37 -40.37
N VAL A 533 20.03 -10.67 -40.03
CA VAL A 533 20.70 -9.72 -40.92
C VAL A 533 21.39 -10.43 -42.06
N GLN A 534 22.06 -11.56 -41.81
CA GLN A 534 22.74 -12.37 -42.85
C GLN A 534 21.75 -12.98 -43.86
N ASP A 535 20.61 -13.47 -43.38
CA ASP A 535 19.57 -14.08 -44.24
C ASP A 535 18.81 -13.05 -45.09
N ASN A 536 18.97 -11.75 -44.79
CA ASN A 536 18.25 -10.66 -45.45
C ASN A 536 19.20 -9.58 -45.98
N PRO A 537 20.10 -9.89 -46.94
CA PRO A 537 21.07 -8.93 -47.42
C PRO A 537 20.39 -7.73 -48.06
N GLY A 538 20.79 -6.53 -47.68
CA GLY A 538 20.26 -5.27 -48.20
C GLY A 538 18.81 -4.95 -47.80
N LEU A 539 18.20 -5.69 -46.90
CA LEU A 539 16.90 -5.36 -46.34
C LEU A 539 17.03 -4.26 -45.28
N PHE A 540 18.00 -4.37 -44.38
CA PHE A 540 18.22 -3.45 -43.30
C PHE A 540 19.24 -2.38 -43.66
N HIS A 541 18.89 -1.11 -43.46
CA HIS A 541 19.83 0.02 -43.56
C HIS A 541 20.43 0.39 -42.20
N ASN A 542 19.73 0.03 -41.13
CA ASN A 542 20.21 0.24 -39.75
C ASN A 542 19.83 -0.96 -38.89
N THR A 543 20.83 -1.66 -38.39
CA THR A 543 20.63 -2.88 -37.59
C THR A 543 20.64 -2.59 -36.07
N ARG A 544 20.91 -1.35 -35.65
CA ARG A 544 21.11 -1.00 -34.24
C ARG A 544 19.96 -1.44 -33.33
N LEU A 545 18.71 -1.21 -33.73
CA LEU A 545 17.55 -1.67 -32.95
C LEU A 545 17.45 -3.19 -32.82
N LEU A 546 17.93 -3.93 -33.82
CA LEU A 546 17.96 -5.40 -33.81
C LEU A 546 19.09 -5.94 -32.94
N THR A 547 20.24 -5.25 -32.93
CA THR A 547 21.48 -5.69 -32.25
C THR A 547 21.65 -5.10 -30.84
N THR A 548 20.85 -4.11 -30.44
CA THR A 548 20.83 -3.60 -29.06
C THR A 548 20.32 -4.69 -28.14
N GLN A 549 21.13 -5.07 -27.15
CA GLN A 549 20.84 -6.20 -26.27
C GLN A 549 20.39 -5.78 -24.88
N THR A 550 20.81 -4.60 -24.41
CA THR A 550 20.58 -4.16 -23.04
C THR A 550 19.74 -2.90 -22.95
N SER A 551 19.05 -2.74 -21.81
CA SER A 551 18.33 -1.50 -21.51
C SER A 551 19.25 -0.28 -21.42
N LEU A 552 20.45 -0.40 -20.84
CA LEU A 552 21.43 0.69 -20.80
C LEU A 552 21.81 1.18 -22.19
N GLU A 553 22.08 0.26 -23.11
CA GLU A 553 22.37 0.60 -24.49
C GLU A 553 21.17 1.26 -25.16
N SER A 554 19.97 0.79 -24.86
CA SER A 554 18.71 1.34 -25.37
C SER A 554 18.41 2.76 -24.88
N LEU A 555 18.95 3.15 -23.74
CA LEU A 555 18.76 4.48 -23.13
C LEU A 555 19.81 5.52 -23.56
N LYS A 556 20.77 5.15 -24.43
CA LYS A 556 21.77 6.11 -24.95
C LYS A 556 21.09 7.17 -25.82
N PRO A 557 21.45 8.47 -25.66
CA PRO A 557 20.79 9.59 -26.37
C PRO A 557 20.89 9.49 -27.91
N GLU A 558 21.91 8.84 -28.44
CA GLU A 558 22.16 8.68 -29.86
C GLU A 558 21.20 7.68 -30.56
N GLY A 559 20.30 7.07 -29.79
CA GLY A 559 19.33 6.10 -30.31
C GLY A 559 18.24 6.79 -31.17
N ASN A 560 18.05 6.36 -32.40
CA ASN A 560 16.99 6.86 -33.29
C ASN A 560 15.58 6.64 -32.74
N ILE A 561 15.42 5.74 -31.78
CA ILE A 561 14.17 5.43 -31.11
C ILE A 561 13.57 6.65 -30.38
N PHE A 562 14.40 7.54 -29.82
CA PHE A 562 13.91 8.76 -29.18
C PHE A 562 13.32 9.77 -30.18
N GLY A 563 13.81 9.76 -31.44
CA GLY A 563 13.18 10.49 -32.54
C GLY A 563 11.76 9.99 -32.82
N PHE A 564 11.58 8.67 -32.87
CA PHE A 564 10.28 8.02 -33.00
C PHE A 564 9.36 8.40 -31.82
N LEU A 565 9.82 8.26 -30.57
CA LEU A 565 9.00 8.58 -29.38
C LEU A 565 8.48 10.03 -29.37
N ARG A 566 9.23 10.97 -29.96
CA ARG A 566 8.80 12.38 -30.08
C ARG A 566 7.82 12.61 -31.23
N SER A 567 7.96 11.88 -32.33
CA SER A 567 7.17 12.12 -33.55
C SER A 567 5.98 11.17 -33.71
N ALA A 568 5.94 10.06 -32.97
CA ALA A 568 4.86 9.10 -33.03
C ALA A 568 3.51 9.70 -32.63
N ARG A 569 2.47 9.33 -33.39
CA ARG A 569 1.10 9.78 -33.11
C ARG A 569 0.64 9.28 -31.73
N ARG A 570 0.33 10.21 -30.86
CA ARG A 570 -0.25 9.92 -29.54
C ARG A 570 -1.76 9.74 -29.63
N ASN A 571 -2.30 8.91 -28.75
CA ASN A 571 -3.76 8.83 -28.61
C ASN A 571 -4.29 10.14 -28.00
N PRO A 572 -5.15 10.90 -28.71
CA PRO A 572 -5.67 12.18 -28.23
C PRO A 572 -6.63 12.06 -27.02
N GLN A 573 -7.08 10.84 -26.72
CA GLN A 573 -7.95 10.57 -25.57
C GLN A 573 -7.17 10.33 -24.26
N VAL A 574 -5.83 10.41 -24.31
CA VAL A 574 -4.96 10.17 -23.15
C VAL A 574 -4.45 11.49 -22.60
N ASN A 575 -4.62 11.70 -21.32
CA ASN A 575 -4.04 12.85 -20.60
C ASN A 575 -2.61 12.51 -20.15
N TYR A 576 -1.64 13.32 -20.53
CA TYR A 576 -0.23 13.14 -20.20
C TYR A 576 0.20 14.14 -19.14
N HIS A 577 0.85 13.64 -18.07
CA HIS A 577 1.42 14.44 -16.99
C HIS A 577 2.89 14.06 -16.80
N ASN A 578 3.72 15.05 -16.47
CA ASN A 578 5.14 14.82 -16.31
C ASN A 578 5.66 15.48 -15.02
N ILE A 579 6.39 14.70 -14.22
CA ILE A 579 7.06 15.17 -13.02
C ILE A 579 8.56 14.87 -13.21
N TYR A 580 9.43 15.85 -12.95
CA TYR A 580 10.86 15.63 -13.10
C TYR A 580 11.65 16.34 -12.00
N GLY A 581 12.83 15.78 -11.69
CA GLY A 581 13.70 16.26 -10.63
C GLY A 581 14.69 17.32 -11.10
N ASP A 582 15.04 18.24 -10.19
CA ASP A 582 16.17 19.16 -10.32
C ASP A 582 16.80 19.43 -8.96
N THR A 583 17.99 18.87 -8.73
CA THR A 583 18.72 18.97 -7.45
C THR A 583 19.59 20.22 -7.32
N GLN A 584 19.56 21.14 -8.27
CA GLN A 584 20.44 22.32 -8.26
C GLN A 584 20.14 23.36 -7.18
N SER A 585 19.02 23.24 -6.47
CA SER A 585 18.66 24.21 -5.42
C SER A 585 19.55 24.14 -4.18
N SER A 586 20.27 23.04 -3.97
CA SER A 586 20.99 22.74 -2.71
C SER A 586 22.53 22.87 -2.76
N THR A 587 23.17 23.09 -3.91
CA THR A 587 24.64 23.09 -4.01
C THR A 587 25.21 24.45 -4.42
N LEU A 588 26.22 24.92 -3.67
CA LEU A 588 26.98 26.17 -3.89
C LEU A 588 27.79 26.20 -5.21
N ILE A 589 27.78 25.11 -6.01
CA ILE A 589 28.55 25.01 -7.28
C ILE A 589 27.58 25.10 -8.47
N LYS A 590 26.85 26.20 -8.53
CA LYS A 590 25.77 26.44 -9.52
C LYS A 590 26.19 26.75 -10.96
N SER A 591 27.47 26.91 -11.28
CA SER A 591 27.85 27.55 -12.55
C SER A 591 28.38 26.63 -13.66
N LEU A 592 28.53 25.32 -13.42
CA LEU A 592 29.21 24.43 -14.38
C LEU A 592 28.48 23.10 -14.73
N ALA A 593 27.40 22.75 -14.04
CA ALA A 593 26.65 21.51 -14.33
C ALA A 593 25.27 21.83 -14.92
N SER A 594 24.84 21.07 -15.91
CA SER A 594 23.49 21.15 -16.45
C SER A 594 22.46 20.70 -15.39
N ALA A 595 21.33 21.40 -15.27
CA ALA A 595 20.21 21.05 -14.40
C ALA A 595 19.82 19.56 -14.57
N SER A 596 19.72 18.81 -13.47
CA SER A 596 19.55 17.34 -13.49
C SER A 596 19.06 16.85 -12.13
N ASP A 597 18.42 15.66 -12.12
CA ASP A 597 18.13 14.88 -10.92
C ASP A 597 19.30 13.93 -10.51
N GLY A 598 20.45 14.11 -11.14
CA GLY A 598 21.65 13.26 -10.94
C GLY A 598 21.79 12.14 -11.97
N VAL A 599 20.73 11.74 -12.67
CA VAL A 599 20.71 10.67 -13.69
C VAL A 599 20.20 11.17 -15.03
N VAL A 600 19.12 11.95 -15.03
CA VAL A 600 18.46 12.49 -16.22
C VAL A 600 18.56 14.02 -16.19
N THR A 601 19.07 14.61 -17.29
CA THR A 601 19.09 16.07 -17.40
C THR A 601 17.67 16.61 -17.50
N THR A 602 17.40 17.79 -16.98
CA THR A 602 16.07 18.42 -17.08
C THR A 602 15.63 18.62 -18.52
N SER A 603 16.57 18.84 -19.46
CA SER A 603 16.28 18.91 -20.89
C SER A 603 15.75 17.58 -21.45
N SER A 604 16.29 16.46 -20.99
CA SER A 604 15.83 15.12 -21.38
C SER A 604 14.53 14.72 -20.68
N ALA A 605 14.33 15.18 -19.46
CA ALA A 605 13.16 14.86 -18.63
C ALA A 605 11.90 15.66 -18.99
N LYS A 606 12.04 16.79 -19.69
CA LYS A 606 10.89 17.60 -20.15
C LYS A 606 10.12 16.91 -21.27
N SER A 607 8.81 16.81 -21.11
CA SER A 607 7.89 16.30 -22.12
C SER A 607 7.24 17.46 -22.88
N VAL A 608 7.34 17.46 -24.20
CA VAL A 608 6.77 18.55 -25.05
C VAL A 608 5.24 18.49 -25.08
N ASP A 609 4.66 17.30 -24.86
CA ASP A 609 3.23 17.03 -25.04
C ASP A 609 2.47 16.77 -23.73
N ALA A 610 3.09 17.08 -22.58
CA ALA A 610 2.42 16.90 -21.31
C ALA A 610 1.41 18.03 -21.06
N HIS A 611 0.19 17.66 -20.67
CA HIS A 611 -0.86 18.61 -20.26
C HIS A 611 -0.46 19.39 -18.99
N THR A 612 0.27 18.72 -18.09
CA THR A 612 0.89 19.38 -16.92
C THR A 612 2.31 18.89 -16.74
N GLN A 613 3.19 19.81 -16.32
CA GLN A 613 4.56 19.49 -15.94
C GLN A 613 4.88 20.12 -14.60
N MET A 614 5.55 19.34 -13.75
CA MET A 614 6.02 19.81 -12.43
C MET A 614 7.48 19.47 -12.25
N VAL A 615 8.26 20.46 -11.80
CA VAL A 615 9.64 20.25 -11.33
C VAL A 615 9.63 20.07 -9.82
N VAL A 616 10.44 19.14 -9.33
CA VAL A 616 10.56 18.82 -7.91
C VAL A 616 12.04 18.84 -7.51
N ASP A 617 12.34 19.43 -6.36
CA ASP A 617 13.69 19.37 -5.77
C ASP A 617 13.91 17.99 -5.15
N ALA A 618 14.35 17.05 -5.97
CA ALA A 618 14.60 15.68 -5.59
C ALA A 618 15.55 15.00 -6.58
N ASP A 619 16.33 14.05 -6.09
CA ASP A 619 17.14 13.17 -6.92
C ASP A 619 16.29 12.09 -7.62
N HIS A 620 16.92 11.38 -8.56
CA HIS A 620 16.28 10.40 -9.43
C HIS A 620 15.55 9.27 -8.70
N LEU A 621 16.03 8.87 -7.52
CA LEU A 621 15.44 7.76 -6.76
C LEU A 621 14.43 8.25 -5.72
N SER A 622 14.78 9.31 -5.00
CA SER A 622 13.92 9.85 -3.93
C SER A 622 12.69 10.57 -4.46
N ILE A 623 12.66 10.95 -5.74
CA ILE A 623 11.54 11.68 -6.36
C ILE A 623 10.19 10.97 -6.20
N THR A 624 10.16 9.65 -6.10
CA THR A 624 8.94 8.88 -5.87
C THR A 624 8.40 8.98 -4.44
N ASP A 625 9.26 9.33 -3.47
CA ASP A 625 8.96 9.31 -2.04
C ASP A 625 8.70 10.70 -1.44
N VAL A 626 9.04 11.77 -2.20
CA VAL A 626 8.89 13.13 -1.70
C VAL A 626 7.45 13.61 -1.76
N THR A 627 7.03 14.33 -0.74
CA THR A 627 5.67 14.84 -0.58
C THR A 627 5.14 15.63 -1.79
N PRO A 628 5.92 16.55 -2.44
CA PRO A 628 5.41 17.27 -3.61
C PRO A 628 4.99 16.35 -4.76
N THR A 629 5.76 15.30 -5.06
CA THR A 629 5.42 14.31 -6.10
C THR A 629 4.13 13.56 -5.74
N ILE A 630 3.99 13.10 -4.50
CA ILE A 630 2.82 12.36 -4.03
C ILE A 630 1.56 13.22 -4.09
N LEU A 631 1.66 14.49 -3.67
CA LEU A 631 0.54 15.43 -3.72
C LEU A 631 0.15 15.80 -5.17
N GLU A 632 1.12 15.90 -6.08
CA GLU A 632 0.80 16.11 -7.50
C GLU A 632 0.11 14.90 -8.12
N ILE A 633 0.56 13.66 -7.82
CA ILE A 633 -0.17 12.45 -8.22
C ILE A 633 -1.59 12.47 -7.67
N ARG A 634 -1.77 12.78 -6.38
CA ARG A 634 -3.10 12.92 -5.78
C ARG A 634 -3.95 13.94 -6.52
N ARG A 635 -3.41 15.13 -6.82
CA ARG A 635 -4.12 16.20 -7.56
C ARG A 635 -4.56 15.72 -8.95
N ILE A 636 -3.67 15.01 -9.65
CA ILE A 636 -3.95 14.45 -10.98
C ILE A 636 -5.10 13.44 -10.90
N LEU A 637 -5.07 12.54 -9.92
CA LEU A 637 -6.11 11.53 -9.72
C LEU A 637 -7.45 12.14 -9.30
N GLN A 638 -7.43 13.17 -8.45
CA GLN A 638 -8.66 13.87 -8.02
C GLN A 638 -9.36 14.60 -9.19
N ALA A 639 -8.63 15.01 -10.22
CA ALA A 639 -9.23 15.67 -11.38
C ALA A 639 -10.22 14.75 -12.14
N ASP A 640 -10.06 13.43 -12.04
CA ASP A 640 -10.97 12.44 -12.66
C ASP A 640 -12.22 12.14 -11.80
N LEU A 641 -12.23 12.60 -10.56
CA LEU A 641 -13.34 12.39 -9.62
C LEU A 641 -14.37 13.54 -9.62
N ARG A 642 -14.03 14.63 -10.33
CA ARG A 642 -14.90 15.80 -10.52
C ARG A 642 -15.67 15.69 -11.83
#